data_1edbda236d08a0d5b60b3ca3dc0a7908
#
_entry.id   1edbda236d08a0d5b60b3ca3dc0a7908
#
_cell.length_a   1.000
_cell.length_b   1.000
_cell.length_c   1.000
_cell.angle_alpha   90.00
_cell.angle_beta   90.00
_cell.angle_gamma   90.00
#
_symmetry.space_group_name_H-M   'P 1'
#
loop_
_entity.id
_entity.type
_entity.pdbx_description
1 polymer ?
#
loop_
_entity_poly.entity_id
_entity_poly.type
_entity_poly.pdbx_seq_one_letter_code
_entity_poly.pdbx_strand_id
1 'polypeptide(L)'
;MKILVIPVIILLLFLNISYAQIELFKGSVSGTITDMMSDFPIQGANVSIETQGKNAVSDANGLFRIEGLKSGTYNISVNHAGYKSGRKEVTIVQDILLEVKIKLSPSEIETGEITVSSVRYETMLKDIALPLEVVSDDDILRRPVNNIAEALDNKPGISLTRDGIWSADVSIRGISKTGVVILVDGNRVETATDLSARLSMIEVSDIDRIEVIKGGVSSLYGTGAIGGVINIFTKGGDFSNKTLLTGSLVSGYNTVNKNASGWLSMNASSQRWYAKLTGSMRSASNTMTPDGELPNSQFKDNNISAYLGFKPVTNHELRLTYQNYNAKDVGIPGGYPLFPNNALVTYPQEKRELISAEYRIKDITKSFKNFSVKYYYQHILRDVENIPYTVQIKPAGNGQPKQKISVLKIAPVGNHYTNGILAQTDWILGKYNYLIIGVEAWQRSLDSKREKEQKIETFDSAGAIVVSTLFKTTGEKPIPDAEYRSIGAFAQDEMKLLNDRLKITIGGRADQIRVTNSVTFQPYYEIVNGVINYSPAGQRKIWDAKEADDISWSANLGAIYSLSKSIDVTLNVSRSFRSPSLEERYQYIDLGSLLRVGNPYLQPEKGAFLDAGVRVWKSSLTFTGNIFYNTFIDLVAEVPGIYEGRQAAIKTNIGKARLYGYDFGVMYNFYKSFTAYGTMAYVRGEDTENSLNLPQMPPLNARLGIKLSVLNYVNADLNTVLFDKQNNTAPLEFETPGYVTFNAEFGSSRFKTGPVFFQVFAGFENILDKEYRNHLATNRGGIVVEPGRNFYAKLKLDF
;
A
#
# COMPACT_ATOMS: atom_id res chain seq x y z
N MET A 1 -29.00 17.15 -9.45
CA MET A 1 -28.52 18.40 -10.06
C MET A 1 -28.65 19.62 -9.13
N LYS A 2 -28.62 19.49 -7.79
CA LYS A 2 -28.69 20.60 -6.82
C LYS A 2 -27.56 20.66 -5.80
N ILE A 3 -26.51 19.86 -5.92
CA ILE A 3 -25.37 19.79 -4.98
C ILE A 3 -24.08 20.40 -5.54
N LEU A 4 -24.05 20.83 -6.81
CA LEU A 4 -22.83 21.35 -7.45
C LEU A 4 -22.67 22.89 -7.39
N VAL A 5 -23.58 23.64 -6.79
CA VAL A 5 -23.57 25.11 -6.77
C VAL A 5 -22.92 25.70 -5.51
N ILE A 6 -22.92 24.98 -4.40
CA ILE A 6 -22.41 25.50 -3.12
C ILE A 6 -20.87 25.64 -3.09
N PRO A 7 -20.04 24.70 -3.63
CA PRO A 7 -18.59 24.85 -3.60
C PRO A 7 -18.07 25.99 -4.51
N VAL A 8 -18.79 26.35 -5.57
CA VAL A 8 -18.38 27.43 -6.48
C VAL A 8 -18.58 28.81 -5.85
N ILE A 9 -19.58 28.99 -5.00
CA ILE A 9 -19.86 30.26 -4.31
C ILE A 9 -18.85 30.50 -3.18
N ILE A 10 -18.37 29.46 -2.50
CA ILE A 10 -17.33 29.57 -1.47
C ILE A 10 -15.97 29.91 -2.12
N LEU A 11 -15.69 29.43 -3.34
CA LEU A 11 -14.47 29.74 -4.08
C LEU A 11 -14.43 31.21 -4.55
N LEU A 12 -15.58 31.84 -4.83
CA LEU A 12 -15.68 33.23 -5.27
C LEU A 12 -15.60 34.26 -4.12
N LEU A 13 -15.86 33.87 -2.87
CA LEU A 13 -15.80 34.76 -1.71
C LEU A 13 -14.37 34.99 -1.18
N PHE A 14 -13.39 34.18 -1.57
CA PHE A 14 -11.97 34.33 -1.18
C PHE A 14 -11.13 35.17 -2.16
N LEU A 15 -11.71 35.71 -3.24
CA LEU A 15 -10.97 36.42 -4.28
C LEU A 15 -10.74 37.92 -4.03
N ASN A 16 -11.18 38.47 -2.88
CA ASN A 16 -11.13 39.94 -2.64
C ASN A 16 -10.39 40.36 -1.36
N ILE A 17 -9.26 39.73 -1.02
CA ILE A 17 -8.38 40.30 0.03
C ILE A 17 -6.98 40.48 -0.58
N SER A 18 -6.82 41.53 -1.36
CA SER A 18 -5.52 42.08 -1.72
C SER A 18 -5.07 43.04 -0.64
N TYR A 19 -4.32 42.57 0.35
CA TYR A 19 -3.49 43.44 1.18
C TYR A 19 -2.12 43.59 0.52
N ALA A 20 -1.83 44.77 0.01
CA ALA A 20 -0.45 45.14 -0.36
C ALA A 20 0.39 45.15 0.91
N GLN A 21 1.18 44.08 1.14
CA GLN A 21 2.26 44.10 2.11
C GLN A 21 3.48 44.76 1.48
N ILE A 22 4.02 45.72 2.22
CA ILE A 22 5.35 46.29 1.95
C ILE A 22 6.36 45.14 2.01
N GLU A 23 6.90 44.73 0.85
CA GLU A 23 7.97 43.73 0.77
C GLU A 23 9.25 44.31 1.41
N LEU A 24 9.59 43.80 2.59
CA LEU A 24 10.93 43.94 3.10
C LEU A 24 11.89 43.21 2.15
N PHE A 25 12.85 43.93 1.60
CA PHE A 25 13.88 43.45 0.71
C PHE A 25 14.52 42.15 1.20
N LYS A 26 14.42 41.11 0.36
CA LYS A 26 14.83 39.75 0.71
C LYS A 26 15.77 39.20 -0.36
N GLY A 27 16.85 38.55 0.06
CA GLY A 27 17.74 37.82 -0.84
C GLY A 27 17.16 36.45 -1.24
N SER A 28 17.81 35.79 -2.18
CA SER A 28 17.44 34.46 -2.65
C SER A 28 18.67 33.61 -2.93
N VAL A 29 18.54 32.29 -2.85
CA VAL A 29 19.55 31.34 -3.24
C VAL A 29 18.98 30.36 -4.27
N SER A 30 19.71 30.12 -5.33
CA SER A 30 19.47 29.04 -6.27
C SER A 30 20.72 28.18 -6.40
N GLY A 31 20.55 26.96 -6.86
CA GLY A 31 21.73 26.14 -7.07
C GLY A 31 21.43 24.82 -7.74
N THR A 32 22.48 24.05 -7.97
CA THR A 32 22.41 22.74 -8.59
C THR A 32 22.92 21.71 -7.59
N ILE A 33 22.18 20.62 -7.44
CA ILE A 33 22.58 19.46 -6.67
C ILE A 33 22.97 18.37 -7.64
N THR A 34 24.20 17.88 -7.49
CA THR A 34 24.75 16.83 -8.35
C THR A 34 25.38 15.72 -7.53
N ASP A 35 25.43 14.54 -8.11
CA ASP A 35 26.20 13.41 -7.60
C ASP A 35 27.69 13.73 -7.65
N MET A 36 28.41 13.48 -6.55
CA MET A 36 29.83 13.85 -6.42
C MET A 36 30.73 13.07 -7.38
N MET A 37 30.33 11.88 -7.80
CA MET A 37 31.14 10.99 -8.61
C MET A 37 30.85 11.11 -10.10
N SER A 38 29.57 11.26 -10.43
CA SER A 38 29.10 11.29 -11.82
C SER A 38 28.77 12.69 -12.35
N ASP A 39 28.77 13.71 -11.47
CA ASP A 39 28.29 15.09 -11.74
C ASP A 39 26.83 15.16 -12.23
N PHE A 40 26.05 14.08 -12.05
CA PHE A 40 24.66 14.04 -12.46
C PHE A 40 23.76 14.84 -11.56
N PRO A 41 22.73 15.49 -12.13
CA PRO A 41 21.72 16.17 -11.34
C PRO A 41 20.95 15.17 -10.47
N ILE A 42 20.74 15.51 -9.21
CA ILE A 42 19.93 14.76 -8.28
C ILE A 42 18.57 15.43 -8.21
N GLN A 43 17.55 14.74 -8.71
CA GLN A 43 16.14 15.14 -8.62
C GLN A 43 15.58 14.73 -7.26
N GLY A 44 14.67 15.54 -6.70
CA GLY A 44 13.98 15.18 -5.46
C GLY A 44 14.79 15.42 -4.18
N ALA A 45 15.98 16.01 -4.26
CA ALA A 45 16.75 16.36 -3.08
C ALA A 45 16.07 17.50 -2.31
N ASN A 46 15.83 17.30 -1.01
CA ASN A 46 15.26 18.31 -0.14
C ASN A 46 16.37 19.25 0.33
N VAL A 47 16.21 20.53 0.03
CA VAL A 47 17.13 21.62 0.39
C VAL A 47 16.48 22.47 1.44
N SER A 48 17.08 22.59 2.63
CA SER A 48 16.51 23.33 3.75
C SER A 48 17.48 24.35 4.33
N ILE A 49 16.91 25.47 4.80
CA ILE A 49 17.57 26.45 5.65
C ILE A 49 16.80 26.49 6.97
N GLU A 50 17.18 25.63 7.92
CA GLU A 50 16.44 25.39 9.16
C GLU A 50 16.16 26.68 9.96
N THR A 51 17.16 27.57 10.06
CA THR A 51 17.05 28.83 10.80
C THR A 51 16.05 29.82 10.22
N GLN A 52 15.64 29.63 8.97
CA GLN A 52 14.63 30.45 8.27
C GLN A 52 13.30 29.71 8.06
N GLY A 53 13.23 28.40 8.38
CA GLY A 53 12.07 27.56 8.10
C GLY A 53 11.72 27.48 6.61
N LYS A 54 12.74 27.58 5.73
CA LYS A 54 12.58 27.57 4.27
C LYS A 54 13.14 26.28 3.69
N ASN A 55 12.41 25.70 2.76
CA ASN A 55 12.81 24.50 2.02
C ASN A 55 12.47 24.61 0.53
N ALA A 56 13.17 23.82 -0.28
CA ALA A 56 12.89 23.59 -1.70
C ALA A 56 13.28 22.15 -2.05
N VAL A 57 12.72 21.63 -3.13
CA VAL A 57 13.09 20.32 -3.67
C VAL A 57 13.77 20.53 -5.03
N SER A 58 14.84 19.79 -5.31
CA SER A 58 15.54 19.89 -6.59
C SER A 58 14.72 19.27 -7.71
N ASP A 59 14.71 19.93 -8.87
CA ASP A 59 14.04 19.48 -10.08
C ASP A 59 14.83 18.38 -10.82
N ALA A 60 14.34 17.91 -11.98
CA ALA A 60 15.00 16.89 -12.80
C ALA A 60 16.44 17.25 -13.26
N ASN A 61 16.82 18.52 -13.23
CA ASN A 61 18.19 18.98 -13.50
C ASN A 61 18.97 19.26 -12.21
N GLY A 62 18.46 18.80 -11.06
CA GLY A 62 19.05 19.08 -9.76
C GLY A 62 18.94 20.54 -9.33
N LEU A 63 18.16 21.38 -10.05
CA LEU A 63 18.03 22.80 -9.75
C LEU A 63 17.06 23.03 -8.60
N PHE A 64 17.45 23.87 -7.64
CA PHE A 64 16.58 24.35 -6.56
C PHE A 64 16.60 25.86 -6.46
N ARG A 65 15.58 26.44 -5.84
CA ARG A 65 15.49 27.87 -5.55
C ARG A 65 14.74 28.13 -4.25
N ILE A 66 15.32 28.92 -3.38
CA ILE A 66 14.70 29.39 -2.13
C ILE A 66 14.73 30.93 -2.13
N GLU A 67 13.55 31.53 -2.02
CA GLU A 67 13.34 32.97 -2.05
C GLU A 67 12.89 33.51 -0.68
N GLY A 68 12.98 34.82 -0.53
CA GLY A 68 12.48 35.50 0.65
C GLY A 68 13.35 35.28 1.88
N LEU A 69 14.65 35.12 1.69
CA LEU A 69 15.63 34.97 2.76
C LEU A 69 16.08 36.33 3.31
N LYS A 70 16.24 36.45 4.63
CA LYS A 70 16.86 37.63 5.22
C LYS A 70 18.35 37.60 4.93
N SER A 71 19.00 38.79 4.85
CA SER A 71 20.44 38.87 4.78
C SER A 71 21.10 38.23 6.02
N GLY A 72 22.17 37.46 5.81
CA GLY A 72 22.88 36.75 6.89
C GLY A 72 23.60 35.51 6.40
N THR A 73 24.38 34.89 7.26
CA THR A 73 25.07 33.62 6.96
C THR A 73 24.26 32.45 7.47
N TYR A 74 24.06 31.47 6.59
CA TYR A 74 23.16 30.30 6.82
C TYR A 74 23.84 29.01 6.36
N ASN A 75 23.47 27.90 7.01
CA ASN A 75 23.78 26.57 6.51
C ASN A 75 22.60 26.06 5.68
N ILE A 76 22.88 25.76 4.41
CA ILE A 76 21.99 24.98 3.56
C ILE A 76 22.25 23.51 3.85
N SER A 77 21.23 22.77 4.24
CA SER A 77 21.25 21.31 4.35
C SER A 77 20.53 20.69 3.17
N VAL A 78 21.13 19.66 2.56
CA VAL A 78 20.56 18.94 1.41
C VAL A 78 20.49 17.47 1.73
N ASN A 79 19.31 16.89 1.63
CA ASN A 79 19.03 15.50 1.94
C ASN A 79 18.36 14.81 0.76
N HIS A 80 18.81 13.60 0.44
CA HIS A 80 18.21 12.74 -0.58
C HIS A 80 18.44 11.27 -0.20
N ALA A 81 17.42 10.41 -0.47
CA ALA A 81 17.57 8.97 -0.28
C ALA A 81 18.75 8.45 -1.16
N GLY A 82 19.60 7.60 -0.59
CA GLY A 82 20.78 7.08 -1.27
C GLY A 82 22.00 8.01 -1.30
N TYR A 83 21.96 9.17 -0.64
CA TYR A 83 23.08 10.10 -0.55
C TYR A 83 23.38 10.52 0.89
N LYS A 84 24.66 10.81 1.17
CA LYS A 84 25.05 11.48 2.42
C LYS A 84 24.53 12.91 2.42
N SER A 85 23.97 13.35 3.54
CA SER A 85 23.49 14.72 3.69
C SER A 85 24.62 15.72 3.40
N GLY A 86 24.31 16.65 2.49
CA GLY A 86 25.21 17.76 2.15
C GLY A 86 24.91 18.96 3.03
N ARG A 87 25.98 19.67 3.47
CA ARG A 87 25.86 20.96 4.15
C ARG A 87 26.77 21.97 3.49
N LYS A 88 26.26 23.19 3.29
CA LYS A 88 27.02 24.29 2.71
C LYS A 88 26.69 25.60 3.42
N GLU A 89 27.70 26.28 3.96
CA GLU A 89 27.52 27.62 4.47
C GLU A 89 27.42 28.61 3.32
N VAL A 90 26.48 29.54 3.39
CA VAL A 90 26.17 30.55 2.38
C VAL A 90 25.86 31.89 3.07
N THR A 91 26.32 32.99 2.47
CA THR A 91 25.97 34.33 2.91
C THR A 91 24.99 34.96 1.95
N ILE A 92 23.77 35.17 2.42
CA ILE A 92 22.67 35.81 1.68
C ILE A 92 22.80 37.32 1.80
N VAL A 93 22.85 38.01 0.66
CA VAL A 93 22.84 39.44 0.58
C VAL A 93 21.50 39.90 0.01
N GLN A 94 21.03 41.06 0.49
CA GLN A 94 19.79 41.66 0.05
C GLN A 94 19.79 41.91 -1.45
N ASP A 95 18.66 41.58 -2.12
CA ASP A 95 18.42 41.78 -3.54
C ASP A 95 19.40 41.06 -4.50
N ILE A 96 20.18 40.10 -3.97
CA ILE A 96 21.12 39.31 -4.75
C ILE A 96 20.64 37.85 -4.78
N LEU A 97 20.58 37.25 -6.01
CA LEU A 97 20.43 35.82 -6.18
C LEU A 97 21.82 35.17 -6.03
N LEU A 98 22.02 34.42 -4.95
CA LEU A 98 23.25 33.64 -4.76
C LEU A 98 23.10 32.32 -5.51
N GLU A 99 24.04 32.00 -6.40
CA GLU A 99 24.13 30.69 -7.05
C GLU A 99 25.11 29.77 -6.35
N VAL A 100 24.69 28.54 -6.04
CA VAL A 100 25.51 27.53 -5.37
C VAL A 100 25.49 26.19 -6.09
N LYS A 101 26.63 25.48 -6.04
CA LYS A 101 26.68 24.07 -6.47
C LYS A 101 26.95 23.21 -5.23
N ILE A 102 26.14 22.16 -5.07
CA ILE A 102 26.24 21.23 -3.97
C ILE A 102 26.37 19.82 -4.55
N LYS A 103 27.46 19.14 -4.20
CA LYS A 103 27.71 17.75 -4.59
C LYS A 103 27.41 16.84 -3.44
N LEU A 104 26.56 15.83 -3.65
CA LEU A 104 26.26 14.81 -2.66
C LEU A 104 27.03 13.53 -2.98
N SER A 105 27.61 12.94 -1.96
CA SER A 105 28.25 11.63 -2.06
C SER A 105 27.19 10.53 -1.94
N PRO A 106 27.12 9.54 -2.84
CA PRO A 106 26.29 8.37 -2.65
C PRO A 106 26.52 7.74 -1.28
N SER A 107 25.46 7.27 -0.65
CA SER A 107 25.50 6.57 0.63
C SER A 107 24.47 5.44 0.61
N GLU A 108 24.89 4.25 0.91
CA GLU A 108 24.03 3.10 1.11
C GLU A 108 23.46 3.03 2.54
N ILE A 109 23.94 3.90 3.43
CA ILE A 109 23.49 3.98 4.82
C ILE A 109 22.39 5.03 4.93
N GLU A 110 21.19 4.62 5.30
CA GLU A 110 20.12 5.54 5.68
C GLU A 110 20.53 6.32 6.93
N THR A 111 20.67 7.65 6.80
CA THR A 111 21.16 8.50 7.89
C THR A 111 20.07 9.01 8.82
N GLY A 112 18.80 8.53 8.65
CA GLY A 112 17.63 9.07 9.37
C GLY A 112 17.21 10.48 8.95
N GLU A 113 17.94 11.08 8.01
CA GLU A 113 17.66 12.42 7.45
C GLU A 113 16.80 12.36 6.18
N ILE A 114 16.18 11.21 5.91
CA ILE A 114 15.21 11.03 4.82
C ILE A 114 13.94 11.79 5.18
N THR A 115 13.43 12.60 4.24
CA THR A 115 12.15 13.28 4.40
C THR A 115 11.01 12.34 4.11
N VAL A 116 10.06 12.27 5.01
CA VAL A 116 8.85 11.42 4.93
C VAL A 116 7.60 12.26 5.16
N SER A 117 6.48 11.80 4.67
CA SER A 117 5.20 12.53 4.70
C SER A 117 4.04 11.71 5.26
N SER A 118 4.26 10.44 5.63
CA SER A 118 3.21 9.55 6.14
C SER A 118 2.65 9.96 7.50
N VAL A 119 3.21 10.96 8.17
CA VAL A 119 2.62 11.58 9.36
C VAL A 119 1.77 12.82 9.04
N ARG A 120 1.35 12.95 7.77
CA ARG A 120 0.53 14.02 7.21
C ARG A 120 1.24 15.38 7.06
N TYR A 121 2.52 15.46 7.31
CA TYR A 121 3.38 16.62 7.01
C TYR A 121 4.80 16.14 6.69
N GLU A 122 5.58 16.95 5.99
CA GLU A 122 6.96 16.64 5.64
C GLU A 122 7.86 16.80 6.87
N THR A 123 8.53 15.72 7.27
CA THR A 123 9.48 15.69 8.41
C THR A 123 10.59 14.68 8.15
N MET A 124 11.63 14.68 8.99
CA MET A 124 12.71 13.70 8.87
C MET A 124 12.32 12.38 9.55
N LEU A 125 12.71 11.25 8.98
CA LEU A 125 12.48 9.92 9.54
C LEU A 125 12.92 9.81 11.00
N LYS A 126 14.07 10.40 11.34
CA LYS A 126 14.61 10.42 12.72
C LYS A 126 13.70 11.16 13.72
N ASP A 127 12.81 12.03 13.23
CA ASP A 127 11.95 12.87 14.06
C ASP A 127 10.58 12.24 14.35
N ILE A 128 10.33 11.03 13.82
CA ILE A 128 9.08 10.29 14.02
C ILE A 128 9.26 9.22 15.09
N ALA A 129 8.44 9.25 16.15
CA ALA A 129 8.49 8.25 17.23
C ALA A 129 8.01 6.86 16.81
N LEU A 130 7.10 6.79 15.83
CA LEU A 130 6.54 5.54 15.31
C LEU A 130 7.59 4.74 14.51
N PRO A 131 7.55 3.40 14.54
CA PRO A 131 8.34 2.57 13.64
C PRO A 131 7.89 2.79 12.19
N LEU A 132 8.80 3.27 11.34
CA LEU A 132 8.53 3.60 9.95
C LEU A 132 9.61 3.02 9.05
N GLU A 133 9.18 2.39 7.95
CA GLU A 133 10.05 1.89 6.87
C GLU A 133 9.83 2.70 5.60
N VAL A 134 10.90 2.88 4.84
CA VAL A 134 10.87 3.54 3.53
C VAL A 134 11.45 2.59 2.48
N VAL A 135 10.78 2.50 1.33
CA VAL A 135 11.28 1.84 0.12
C VAL A 135 11.38 2.90 -0.97
N SER A 136 12.56 3.10 -1.52
CA SER A 136 12.82 4.06 -2.59
C SER A 136 12.54 3.48 -3.98
N ASP A 137 12.47 4.34 -5.00
CA ASP A 137 12.39 3.90 -6.41
C ASP A 137 13.63 3.10 -6.83
N ASP A 138 14.82 3.40 -6.31
CA ASP A 138 16.05 2.65 -6.57
C ASP A 138 15.97 1.22 -6.01
N ASP A 139 15.43 1.03 -4.78
CA ASP A 139 15.18 -0.31 -4.22
C ASP A 139 14.23 -1.13 -5.09
N ILE A 140 13.19 -0.49 -5.66
CA ILE A 140 12.22 -1.12 -6.56
C ILE A 140 12.85 -1.47 -7.92
N LEU A 141 13.68 -0.58 -8.47
CA LEU A 141 14.30 -0.79 -9.78
C LEU A 141 15.32 -1.93 -9.76
N ARG A 142 16.05 -2.13 -8.66
CA ARG A 142 17.07 -3.18 -8.51
C ARG A 142 16.49 -4.60 -8.52
N ARG A 143 15.23 -4.78 -8.15
CA ARG A 143 14.55 -6.07 -7.97
C ARG A 143 13.48 -6.32 -9.05
N PRO A 144 13.20 -7.59 -9.40
CA PRO A 144 12.17 -7.93 -10.41
C PRO A 144 10.76 -7.97 -9.82
N VAL A 145 10.38 -6.96 -9.03
CA VAL A 145 9.08 -6.91 -8.34
C VAL A 145 7.90 -6.83 -9.31
N ASN A 146 6.88 -7.65 -9.08
CA ASN A 146 5.66 -7.68 -9.88
C ASN A 146 4.54 -6.79 -9.30
N ASN A 147 4.61 -6.47 -8.00
CA ASN A 147 3.61 -5.67 -7.29
C ASN A 147 4.24 -4.97 -6.08
N ILE A 148 3.47 -4.08 -5.45
CA ILE A 148 3.94 -3.31 -4.29
C ILE A 148 4.25 -4.21 -3.08
N ALA A 149 3.52 -5.31 -2.90
CA ALA A 149 3.74 -6.21 -1.79
C ALA A 149 5.14 -6.86 -1.85
N GLU A 150 5.58 -7.27 -3.05
CA GLU A 150 6.94 -7.78 -3.25
C GLU A 150 8.03 -6.71 -3.05
N ALA A 151 7.73 -5.44 -3.34
CA ALA A 151 8.66 -4.34 -3.04
C ALA A 151 8.89 -4.16 -1.53
N LEU A 152 7.92 -4.51 -0.70
CA LEU A 152 7.94 -4.36 0.75
C LEU A 152 8.48 -5.58 1.51
N ASP A 153 8.56 -6.74 0.88
CA ASP A 153 8.85 -8.04 1.51
C ASP A 153 10.24 -8.13 2.21
N ASN A 154 11.15 -7.26 1.88
CA ASN A 154 12.50 -7.22 2.48
C ASN A 154 12.64 -6.29 3.70
N LYS A 155 11.54 -5.64 4.12
CA LYS A 155 11.56 -4.74 5.28
C LYS A 155 11.17 -5.50 6.57
N PRO A 156 11.84 -5.25 7.69
CA PRO A 156 11.58 -5.99 8.93
C PRO A 156 10.15 -5.76 9.45
N GLY A 157 9.49 -6.83 9.88
CA GLY A 157 8.11 -6.80 10.37
C GLY A 157 7.03 -6.67 9.30
N ILE A 158 7.41 -6.76 8.01
CA ILE A 158 6.50 -6.81 6.87
C ILE A 158 6.68 -8.16 6.17
N SER A 159 5.61 -8.86 5.92
CA SER A 159 5.63 -10.18 5.30
C SER A 159 4.66 -10.25 4.14
N LEU A 160 5.07 -10.89 3.06
CA LEU A 160 4.28 -11.07 1.85
C LEU A 160 3.14 -12.08 2.09
N THR A 161 1.92 -11.68 1.79
CA THR A 161 0.76 -12.58 1.67
C THR A 161 0.34 -12.65 0.20
N ARG A 162 -0.06 -13.81 -0.30
CA ARG A 162 -0.47 -13.92 -1.71
C ARG A 162 -1.52 -14.99 -1.95
N ASP A 163 -2.36 -14.75 -2.96
CA ASP A 163 -3.26 -15.74 -3.56
C ASP A 163 -2.70 -16.26 -4.90
N GLY A 164 -1.73 -15.56 -5.47
CA GLY A 164 -1.07 -15.88 -6.73
C GLY A 164 0.12 -14.96 -6.99
N ILE A 165 0.81 -15.14 -8.11
CA ILE A 165 2.01 -14.35 -8.45
C ILE A 165 1.69 -12.86 -8.62
N TRP A 166 0.60 -12.53 -9.28
CA TRP A 166 0.15 -11.15 -9.43
C TRP A 166 -0.62 -10.67 -8.19
N SER A 167 -1.48 -11.53 -7.63
CA SER A 167 -2.40 -11.19 -6.54
C SER A 167 -1.71 -11.30 -5.19
N ALA A 168 -1.25 -10.16 -4.67
CA ALA A 168 -0.49 -10.09 -3.42
C ALA A 168 -0.92 -8.91 -2.53
N ASP A 169 -0.72 -9.07 -1.24
CA ASP A 169 -0.89 -8.08 -0.18
C ASP A 169 0.22 -8.28 0.86
N VAL A 170 0.22 -7.51 1.94
CA VAL A 170 1.20 -7.65 3.01
C VAL A 170 0.53 -7.84 4.36
N SER A 171 1.27 -8.47 5.26
CA SER A 171 1.01 -8.51 6.70
C SER A 171 2.05 -7.63 7.40
N ILE A 172 1.59 -6.69 8.22
CA ILE A 172 2.44 -5.85 9.07
C ILE A 172 2.33 -6.39 10.49
N ARG A 173 3.42 -7.00 11.01
CA ARG A 173 3.45 -7.60 12.35
C ARG A 173 2.27 -8.56 12.61
N GLY A 174 1.90 -9.38 11.61
CA GLY A 174 0.81 -10.34 11.70
C GLY A 174 -0.60 -9.77 11.39
N ILE A 175 -0.74 -8.46 11.15
CA ILE A 175 -2.02 -7.84 10.79
C ILE A 175 -2.04 -7.56 9.28
N SER A 176 -3.11 -7.98 8.61
CA SER A 176 -3.27 -7.83 7.16
C SER A 176 -4.68 -7.37 6.77
N LYS A 177 -4.97 -7.30 5.49
CA LYS A 177 -6.31 -7.02 4.92
C LYS A 177 -6.88 -5.70 5.45
N THR A 178 -8.11 -5.73 5.99
CA THR A 178 -8.83 -4.56 6.51
C THR A 178 -8.16 -3.90 7.72
N GLY A 179 -7.18 -4.56 8.34
CA GLY A 179 -6.39 -4.02 9.45
C GLY A 179 -5.24 -3.11 9.01
N VAL A 180 -4.97 -3.00 7.70
CA VAL A 180 -3.92 -2.14 7.11
C VAL A 180 -4.56 -1.17 6.13
N VAL A 181 -4.32 0.13 6.35
CA VAL A 181 -4.76 1.19 5.43
C VAL A 181 -3.75 1.34 4.30
N ILE A 182 -4.23 1.31 3.07
CA ILE A 182 -3.43 1.54 1.86
C ILE A 182 -3.83 2.87 1.25
N LEU A 183 -2.83 3.70 0.95
CA LEU A 183 -3.00 5.01 0.33
C LEU A 183 -2.13 5.11 -0.93
N VAL A 184 -2.64 5.79 -1.95
CA VAL A 184 -1.87 6.24 -3.11
C VAL A 184 -1.94 7.77 -3.15
N ASP A 185 -0.81 8.42 -2.97
CA ASP A 185 -0.72 9.88 -2.82
C ASP A 185 -1.68 10.43 -1.75
N GLY A 186 -1.86 9.68 -0.66
CA GLY A 186 -2.79 9.99 0.42
C GLY A 186 -4.27 9.69 0.15
N ASN A 187 -4.63 9.12 -1.02
CA ASN A 187 -5.98 8.70 -1.35
C ASN A 187 -6.20 7.24 -0.97
N ARG A 188 -7.28 6.91 -0.25
CA ARG A 188 -7.56 5.54 0.22
C ARG A 188 -7.84 4.58 -0.93
N VAL A 189 -7.33 3.35 -0.82
CA VAL A 189 -7.63 2.22 -1.71
C VAL A 189 -8.54 1.25 -0.96
N GLU A 190 -9.83 1.32 -1.23
CA GLU A 190 -10.86 0.53 -0.56
C GLU A 190 -11.53 -0.44 -1.54
N THR A 191 -11.43 -1.74 -1.27
CA THR A 191 -12.05 -2.81 -2.06
C THR A 191 -12.28 -4.05 -1.20
N ALA A 192 -12.91 -5.10 -1.76
CA ALA A 192 -13.00 -6.40 -1.11
C ALA A 192 -11.61 -7.01 -0.85
N THR A 193 -11.46 -7.69 0.27
CA THR A 193 -10.17 -8.22 0.75
C THR A 193 -10.10 -9.74 0.76
N ASP A 194 -11.14 -10.43 0.29
CA ASP A 194 -11.18 -11.89 0.27
C ASP A 194 -10.17 -12.52 -0.68
N LEU A 195 -9.83 -11.79 -1.77
CA LEU A 195 -8.77 -12.13 -2.70
C LEU A 195 -7.81 -10.94 -2.77
N SER A 196 -6.54 -11.18 -2.48
CA SER A 196 -5.52 -10.13 -2.35
C SER A 196 -5.21 -9.50 -3.71
N ALA A 197 -5.55 -8.24 -3.92
CA ALA A 197 -5.22 -7.51 -5.15
C ALA A 197 -5.01 -6.01 -4.96
N ARG A 198 -5.20 -5.47 -3.75
CA ARG A 198 -5.15 -4.02 -3.51
C ARG A 198 -3.82 -3.40 -3.93
N LEU A 199 -2.71 -4.05 -3.57
CA LEU A 199 -1.35 -3.60 -3.89
C LEU A 199 -0.91 -3.97 -5.30
N SER A 200 -1.62 -4.89 -5.97
CA SER A 200 -1.30 -5.34 -7.32
C SER A 200 -1.82 -4.39 -8.40
N MET A 201 -2.86 -3.62 -8.11
CA MET A 201 -3.46 -2.64 -9.03
C MET A 201 -2.76 -1.28 -9.01
N ILE A 202 -1.47 -1.24 -8.69
CA ILE A 202 -0.66 -0.02 -8.63
C ILE A 202 0.62 -0.27 -9.43
N GLU A 203 0.94 0.63 -10.37
CA GLU A 203 2.11 0.49 -11.24
C GLU A 203 3.41 0.73 -10.46
N VAL A 204 4.23 -0.31 -10.36
CA VAL A 204 5.48 -0.28 -9.56
C VAL A 204 6.54 0.66 -10.14
N SER A 205 6.60 0.84 -11.47
CA SER A 205 7.59 1.70 -12.12
C SER A 205 7.27 3.20 -11.97
N ASP A 206 6.03 3.54 -11.60
CA ASP A 206 5.59 4.92 -11.35
C ASP A 206 5.73 5.36 -9.89
N ILE A 207 6.33 4.51 -9.03
CA ILE A 207 6.51 4.79 -7.60
C ILE A 207 7.79 5.60 -7.38
N ASP A 208 7.67 6.70 -6.64
CA ASP A 208 8.79 7.48 -6.09
C ASP A 208 9.32 6.83 -4.81
N ARG A 209 8.42 6.55 -3.87
CA ARG A 209 8.72 5.84 -2.63
C ARG A 209 7.48 5.25 -1.99
N ILE A 210 7.69 4.29 -1.10
CA ILE A 210 6.65 3.72 -0.26
C ILE A 210 7.05 3.95 1.19
N GLU A 211 6.15 4.50 1.98
CA GLU A 211 6.32 4.73 3.42
C GLU A 211 5.35 3.82 4.18
N VAL A 212 5.87 3.02 5.12
CA VAL A 212 5.08 2.09 5.92
C VAL A 212 5.22 2.43 7.39
N ILE A 213 4.15 2.91 8.01
CA ILE A 213 4.06 3.08 9.46
C ILE A 213 3.52 1.78 10.05
N LYS A 214 4.25 1.21 11.03
CA LYS A 214 3.86 -0.03 11.72
C LYS A 214 3.16 0.28 13.04
N GLY A 215 2.09 -0.47 13.36
CA GLY A 215 1.32 -0.34 14.60
C GLY A 215 0.07 0.53 14.49
N GLY A 216 -0.52 0.87 15.62
CA GLY A 216 -1.79 1.57 15.68
C GLY A 216 -1.68 3.08 15.39
N VAL A 217 -2.17 3.55 14.24
CA VAL A 217 -2.10 4.95 13.78
C VAL A 217 -3.46 5.52 13.37
N SER A 218 -4.54 5.00 13.94
CA SER A 218 -5.89 5.50 13.68
C SER A 218 -6.09 6.97 14.07
N SER A 219 -5.26 7.51 14.95
CA SER A 219 -5.27 8.94 15.33
C SER A 219 -5.02 9.89 14.16
N LEU A 220 -4.35 9.44 13.09
CA LEU A 220 -4.15 10.21 11.86
C LEU A 220 -5.04 9.71 10.72
N TYR A 221 -5.24 8.39 10.62
CA TYR A 221 -5.82 7.77 9.44
C TYR A 221 -7.22 7.18 9.65
N GLY A 222 -7.74 7.21 10.88
CA GLY A 222 -9.07 6.72 11.22
C GLY A 222 -9.18 5.20 11.16
N THR A 223 -10.37 4.71 10.86
CA THR A 223 -10.69 3.29 10.86
C THR A 223 -9.78 2.46 9.96
N GLY A 224 -9.40 1.28 10.43
CA GLY A 224 -8.58 0.30 9.67
C GLY A 224 -7.09 0.41 9.91
N ALA A 225 -6.57 1.48 10.53
CA ALA A 225 -5.15 1.64 10.80
C ALA A 225 -4.73 1.00 12.14
N ILE A 226 -5.09 -0.28 12.36
CA ILE A 226 -4.71 -1.05 13.56
C ILE A 226 -3.40 -1.84 13.36
N GLY A 227 -3.09 -2.29 12.14
CA GLY A 227 -1.82 -2.93 11.80
C GLY A 227 -0.78 -1.94 11.32
N GLY A 228 -1.22 -0.88 10.68
CA GLY A 228 -0.37 0.16 10.11
C GLY A 228 -0.98 0.86 8.92
N VAL A 229 -0.14 1.67 8.26
CA VAL A 229 -0.49 2.40 7.04
C VAL A 229 0.63 2.22 6.01
N ILE A 230 0.25 1.93 4.78
CA ILE A 230 1.13 1.92 3.62
C ILE A 230 0.73 3.11 2.75
N ASN A 231 1.59 4.11 2.66
CA ASN A 231 1.38 5.26 1.79
C ASN A 231 2.35 5.20 0.62
N ILE A 232 1.81 5.07 -0.59
CA ILE A 232 2.53 4.92 -1.84
C ILE A 232 2.54 6.27 -2.53
N PHE A 233 3.72 6.86 -2.69
CA PHE A 233 3.90 8.12 -3.38
C PHE A 233 4.32 7.83 -4.82
N THR A 234 3.57 8.38 -5.76
CA THR A 234 3.88 8.23 -7.19
C THR A 234 4.90 9.28 -7.65
N LYS A 235 5.61 8.97 -8.75
CA LYS A 235 6.50 9.93 -9.46
C LYS A 235 5.67 11.00 -10.16
N GLY A 236 4.93 11.83 -9.43
CA GLY A 236 4.15 12.94 -9.96
C GLY A 236 4.97 13.87 -10.87
N GLY A 237 4.35 14.92 -11.38
CA GLY A 237 5.07 15.99 -12.06
C GLY A 237 5.61 17.01 -11.07
N ASP A 238 6.69 17.69 -11.43
CA ASP A 238 7.31 18.76 -10.65
C ASP A 238 7.45 20.04 -11.44
N PHE A 239 7.35 21.18 -10.76
CA PHE A 239 7.60 22.50 -11.35
C PHE A 239 9.11 22.69 -11.57
N SER A 240 9.49 23.33 -12.67
CA SER A 240 10.88 23.59 -13.01
C SER A 240 11.14 25.08 -13.16
N ASN A 241 12.34 25.54 -12.81
CA ASN A 241 12.74 26.93 -12.98
C ASN A 241 12.84 27.37 -14.46
N LYS A 242 12.92 26.41 -15.38
CA LYS A 242 12.95 26.63 -16.84
C LYS A 242 11.92 25.71 -17.49
N THR A 243 11.50 26.05 -18.69
CA THR A 243 10.69 25.13 -19.50
C THR A 243 11.57 23.96 -19.91
N LEU A 244 11.18 22.76 -19.49
CA LEU A 244 11.88 21.51 -19.71
C LEU A 244 10.95 20.47 -20.29
N LEU A 245 11.48 19.66 -21.18
CA LEU A 245 10.87 18.42 -21.62
C LEU A 245 11.83 17.28 -21.24
N THR A 246 11.34 16.34 -20.47
CA THR A 246 12.12 15.18 -19.99
C THR A 246 11.31 13.92 -20.19
N GLY A 247 12.00 12.79 -20.31
CA GLY A 247 11.36 11.49 -20.41
C GLY A 247 12.19 10.40 -19.74
N SER A 248 11.51 9.28 -19.45
CA SER A 248 12.16 8.10 -18.89
C SER A 248 11.51 6.86 -19.46
N LEU A 249 12.32 5.88 -19.85
CA LEU A 249 11.92 4.56 -20.31
C LEU A 249 12.53 3.51 -19.40
N VAL A 250 11.72 2.57 -18.89
CA VAL A 250 12.19 1.40 -18.19
C VAL A 250 11.68 0.16 -18.93
N SER A 251 12.55 -0.76 -19.26
CA SER A 251 12.17 -2.09 -19.79
C SER A 251 12.80 -3.20 -18.97
N GLY A 252 12.11 -4.32 -18.82
CA GLY A 252 12.56 -5.45 -18.01
C GLY A 252 12.14 -6.79 -18.56
N TYR A 253 12.90 -7.82 -18.18
CA TYR A 253 12.60 -9.21 -18.49
C TYR A 253 12.98 -10.12 -17.32
N ASN A 254 12.08 -11.07 -16.97
CA ASN A 254 12.29 -12.11 -15.96
C ASN A 254 12.16 -13.49 -16.59
N THR A 255 13.07 -14.39 -16.28
CA THR A 255 13.09 -15.76 -16.89
C THR A 255 12.08 -16.70 -16.24
N VAL A 256 11.82 -16.57 -14.93
CA VAL A 256 10.99 -17.50 -14.15
C VAL A 256 9.55 -17.61 -14.67
N ASN A 257 9.00 -16.53 -15.20
CA ASN A 257 7.66 -16.47 -15.79
C ASN A 257 7.63 -15.77 -17.15
N LYS A 258 8.78 -15.60 -17.78
CA LYS A 258 8.96 -14.90 -19.09
C LYS A 258 8.29 -13.53 -19.10
N ASN A 259 8.28 -12.85 -17.94
CA ASN A 259 7.64 -11.53 -17.81
C ASN A 259 8.44 -10.49 -18.59
N ALA A 260 7.81 -9.92 -19.60
CA ALA A 260 8.30 -8.74 -20.31
C ALA A 260 7.53 -7.50 -19.85
N SER A 261 8.25 -6.45 -19.48
CA SER A 261 7.68 -5.20 -18.98
C SER A 261 8.26 -3.97 -19.67
N GLY A 262 7.44 -2.95 -19.84
CA GLY A 262 7.83 -1.63 -20.34
C GLY A 262 7.05 -0.52 -19.67
N TRP A 263 7.72 0.56 -19.30
CA TRP A 263 7.15 1.78 -18.75
C TRP A 263 7.79 2.99 -19.40
N LEU A 264 6.97 3.95 -19.81
CA LEU A 264 7.37 5.21 -20.44
C LEU A 264 6.77 6.39 -19.68
N SER A 265 7.56 7.42 -19.46
CA SER A 265 7.12 8.69 -18.88
C SER A 265 7.59 9.86 -19.74
N MET A 266 6.71 10.83 -19.95
CA MET A 266 7.00 12.12 -20.60
C MET A 266 6.53 13.23 -19.67
N ASN A 267 7.39 14.21 -19.42
CA ASN A 267 7.10 15.33 -18.53
C ASN A 267 7.50 16.64 -19.18
N ALA A 268 6.56 17.57 -19.27
CA ALA A 268 6.79 18.94 -19.64
C ALA A 268 6.53 19.84 -18.42
N SER A 269 7.46 20.72 -18.09
CA SER A 269 7.37 21.51 -16.86
C SER A 269 7.90 22.93 -17.06
N SER A 270 7.43 23.84 -16.21
CA SER A 270 7.86 25.23 -16.11
C SER A 270 7.70 25.73 -14.67
N GLN A 271 7.94 27.02 -14.42
CA GLN A 271 7.77 27.63 -13.10
C GLN A 271 6.33 27.59 -12.58
N ARG A 272 5.34 27.65 -13.50
CA ARG A 272 3.92 27.78 -13.14
C ARG A 272 3.07 26.58 -13.48
N TRP A 273 3.55 25.67 -14.28
CA TRP A 273 2.79 24.48 -14.68
C TRP A 273 3.70 23.29 -14.97
N TYR A 274 3.15 22.11 -14.81
CA TYR A 274 3.69 20.87 -15.37
C TYR A 274 2.56 20.00 -15.92
N ALA A 275 2.92 19.16 -16.88
CA ALA A 275 2.09 18.09 -17.39
C ALA A 275 2.94 16.85 -17.58
N LYS A 276 2.58 15.74 -16.92
CA LYS A 276 3.26 14.46 -17.04
C LYS A 276 2.28 13.39 -17.47
N LEU A 277 2.70 12.55 -18.40
CA LEU A 277 1.98 11.36 -18.85
C LEU A 277 2.88 10.15 -18.67
N THR A 278 2.33 9.07 -18.12
CA THR A 278 3.02 7.78 -17.99
C THR A 278 2.16 6.66 -18.56
N GLY A 279 2.81 5.62 -19.08
CA GLY A 279 2.15 4.40 -19.54
C GLY A 279 3.03 3.19 -19.33
N SER A 280 2.40 2.05 -19.01
CA SER A 280 3.12 0.78 -18.85
C SER A 280 2.33 -0.38 -19.42
N MET A 281 3.05 -1.46 -19.72
CA MET A 281 2.47 -2.75 -20.06
C MET A 281 3.37 -3.89 -19.55
N ARG A 282 2.75 -4.98 -19.10
CA ARG A 282 3.43 -6.21 -18.69
C ARG A 282 2.68 -7.43 -19.19
N SER A 283 3.44 -8.49 -19.48
CA SER A 283 2.87 -9.79 -19.83
C SER A 283 3.77 -10.89 -19.28
N ALA A 284 3.21 -11.75 -18.44
CA ALA A 284 3.86 -12.89 -17.84
C ALA A 284 3.13 -14.19 -18.18
N SER A 285 3.89 -15.23 -18.50
CA SER A 285 3.42 -16.61 -18.63
C SER A 285 3.31 -17.28 -17.26
N ASN A 286 2.92 -18.55 -17.23
CA ASN A 286 2.99 -19.35 -16.01
C ASN A 286 4.41 -19.38 -15.43
N THR A 287 4.46 -19.39 -14.10
CA THR A 287 5.70 -19.34 -13.33
C THR A 287 6.32 -20.71 -13.20
N MET A 288 7.64 -20.80 -13.42
CA MET A 288 8.41 -22.01 -13.15
C MET A 288 8.75 -22.08 -11.67
N THR A 289 8.49 -23.23 -11.06
CA THR A 289 8.91 -23.59 -9.70
C THR A 289 9.94 -24.72 -9.78
N PRO A 290 10.66 -25.05 -8.70
CA PRO A 290 11.54 -26.22 -8.67
C PRO A 290 10.80 -27.54 -8.98
N ASP A 291 9.49 -27.63 -8.69
CA ASP A 291 8.63 -28.78 -8.99
C ASP A 291 8.08 -28.78 -10.43
N GLY A 292 8.42 -27.79 -11.25
CA GLY A 292 7.90 -27.61 -12.61
C GLY A 292 7.03 -26.36 -12.77
N GLU A 293 6.26 -26.30 -13.85
CA GLU A 293 5.40 -25.16 -14.15
C GLU A 293 4.22 -25.09 -13.15
N LEU A 294 4.02 -23.93 -12.53
CA LEU A 294 2.85 -23.61 -11.71
C LEU A 294 1.69 -23.21 -12.64
N PRO A 295 0.71 -24.07 -12.88
CA PRO A 295 -0.34 -23.76 -13.83
C PRO A 295 -1.24 -22.66 -13.31
N ASN A 296 -1.84 -21.88 -14.22
CA ASN A 296 -2.75 -20.80 -13.89
C ASN A 296 -2.11 -19.71 -13.00
N SER A 297 -0.90 -19.28 -13.35
CA SER A 297 -0.16 -18.22 -12.65
C SER A 297 0.28 -17.08 -13.57
N GLN A 298 -0.22 -17.04 -14.81
CA GLN A 298 0.02 -16.00 -15.81
C GLN A 298 -0.74 -14.70 -15.46
N PHE A 299 -0.29 -13.58 -16.04
CA PHE A 299 -1.02 -12.31 -15.99
C PHE A 299 -0.62 -11.36 -17.11
N LYS A 300 -1.51 -10.40 -17.42
CA LYS A 300 -1.24 -9.25 -18.29
C LYS A 300 -1.84 -8.00 -17.66
N ASP A 301 -1.10 -6.90 -17.70
CA ASP A 301 -1.62 -5.62 -17.23
C ASP A 301 -1.07 -4.43 -18.02
N ASN A 302 -1.78 -3.32 -17.89
CA ASN A 302 -1.38 -2.02 -18.44
C ASN A 302 -1.85 -0.90 -17.52
N ASN A 303 -1.15 0.23 -17.59
CA ASN A 303 -1.49 1.43 -16.84
C ASN A 303 -1.29 2.67 -17.69
N ILE A 304 -2.12 3.68 -17.45
CA ILE A 304 -1.94 5.05 -17.93
C ILE A 304 -2.19 5.99 -16.78
N SER A 305 -1.25 6.93 -16.54
CA SER A 305 -1.42 7.98 -15.54
C SER A 305 -1.08 9.35 -16.11
N ALA A 306 -1.83 10.37 -15.69
CA ALA A 306 -1.63 11.75 -16.05
C ALA A 306 -1.60 12.64 -14.81
N TYR A 307 -0.64 13.55 -14.75
CA TYR A 307 -0.44 14.48 -13.64
C TYR A 307 -0.32 15.90 -14.18
N LEU A 308 -1.14 16.81 -13.68
CA LEU A 308 -1.12 18.21 -14.03
C LEU A 308 -0.91 19.04 -12.77
N GLY A 309 -0.06 20.03 -12.84
CA GLY A 309 0.14 21.00 -11.77
C GLY A 309 0.08 22.43 -12.30
N PHE A 310 -0.49 23.32 -11.49
CA PHE A 310 -0.59 24.71 -11.82
C PHE A 310 -0.39 25.59 -10.58
N LYS A 311 0.45 26.63 -10.70
CA LYS A 311 0.68 27.67 -9.69
C LYS A 311 0.12 28.99 -10.19
N PRO A 312 -1.12 29.33 -9.84
CA PRO A 312 -1.69 30.64 -10.20
C PRO A 312 -0.87 31.81 -9.63
N VAL A 313 -0.41 31.63 -8.39
CA VAL A 313 0.56 32.52 -7.69
C VAL A 313 1.57 31.66 -6.95
N THR A 314 2.68 32.22 -6.52
CA THR A 314 3.87 31.50 -6.05
C THR A 314 3.60 30.49 -4.91
N ASN A 315 2.72 30.84 -3.97
CA ASN A 315 2.41 30.02 -2.79
C ASN A 315 1.13 29.19 -2.93
N HIS A 316 0.42 29.27 -4.08
CA HIS A 316 -0.77 28.48 -4.37
C HIS A 316 -0.45 27.40 -5.39
N GLU A 317 -0.94 26.21 -5.15
CA GLU A 317 -0.68 25.04 -6.00
C GLU A 317 -1.96 24.24 -6.20
N LEU A 318 -2.32 23.98 -7.44
CA LEU A 318 -3.37 23.04 -7.84
C LEU A 318 -2.70 21.83 -8.50
N ARG A 319 -3.02 20.63 -8.03
CA ARG A 319 -2.59 19.36 -8.64
C ARG A 319 -3.82 18.55 -9.05
N LEU A 320 -3.76 17.97 -10.24
CA LEU A 320 -4.76 17.03 -10.75
C LEU A 320 -4.05 15.74 -11.12
N THR A 321 -4.62 14.61 -10.72
CA THR A 321 -4.10 13.29 -10.99
C THR A 321 -5.19 12.41 -11.58
N TYR A 322 -4.85 11.70 -12.65
CA TYR A 322 -5.65 10.62 -13.21
C TYR A 322 -4.79 9.36 -13.30
N GLN A 323 -5.32 8.23 -12.86
CA GLN A 323 -4.66 6.92 -12.96
C GLN A 323 -5.69 5.89 -13.43
N ASN A 324 -5.32 5.06 -14.39
CA ASN A 324 -6.10 3.92 -14.85
C ASN A 324 -5.19 2.71 -14.96
N TYR A 325 -5.42 1.73 -14.11
CA TYR A 325 -4.75 0.44 -14.12
C TYR A 325 -5.74 -0.64 -14.52
N ASN A 326 -5.34 -1.56 -15.39
CA ASN A 326 -6.18 -2.65 -15.88
C ASN A 326 -5.34 -3.91 -16.05
N ALA A 327 -5.72 -4.97 -15.31
CA ALA A 327 -5.18 -6.31 -15.47
C ALA A 327 -6.20 -7.24 -16.11
N LYS A 328 -5.71 -8.21 -16.88
CA LYS A 328 -6.51 -9.20 -17.60
C LYS A 328 -5.85 -10.57 -17.53
N ASP A 329 -6.67 -11.61 -17.66
CA ASP A 329 -6.22 -13.01 -17.68
C ASP A 329 -5.29 -13.34 -16.51
N VAL A 330 -5.63 -12.87 -15.29
CA VAL A 330 -4.82 -13.12 -14.11
C VAL A 330 -5.16 -14.49 -13.54
N GLY A 331 -4.23 -15.42 -13.60
CA GLY A 331 -4.37 -16.74 -13.02
C GLY A 331 -4.12 -16.74 -11.51
N ILE A 332 -4.92 -17.50 -10.77
CA ILE A 332 -4.77 -17.73 -9.34
C ILE A 332 -4.55 -19.21 -9.12
N PRO A 333 -3.33 -19.66 -8.86
CA PRO A 333 -2.99 -21.06 -8.68
C PRO A 333 -3.54 -21.62 -7.36
N GLY A 334 -3.72 -22.94 -7.32
CA GLY A 334 -4.20 -23.65 -6.13
C GLY A 334 -5.72 -23.60 -5.94
N GLY A 335 -6.18 -24.04 -4.78
CA GLY A 335 -7.61 -24.08 -4.45
C GLY A 335 -8.02 -25.29 -3.60
N TYR A 336 -7.18 -26.32 -3.54
CA TYR A 336 -7.39 -27.46 -2.67
C TYR A 336 -7.17 -27.04 -1.17
N PRO A 337 -7.95 -27.51 -0.20
CA PRO A 337 -9.03 -28.51 -0.34
C PRO A 337 -10.43 -27.93 -0.65
N LEU A 338 -10.59 -26.63 -0.78
CA LEU A 338 -11.90 -25.99 -0.99
C LEU A 338 -12.51 -26.36 -2.36
N PHE A 339 -11.66 -26.57 -3.35
CA PHE A 339 -12.03 -26.98 -4.71
C PHE A 339 -11.18 -28.17 -5.16
N PRO A 340 -11.63 -28.93 -6.16
CA PRO A 340 -10.79 -29.95 -6.80
C PRO A 340 -9.44 -29.41 -7.27
N ASN A 341 -8.39 -30.23 -7.32
CA ASN A 341 -7.05 -29.80 -7.73
C ASN A 341 -6.98 -29.23 -9.15
N ASN A 342 -7.91 -29.58 -10.01
CA ASN A 342 -8.02 -29.06 -11.37
C ASN A 342 -8.92 -27.83 -11.49
N ALA A 343 -9.46 -27.29 -10.39
CA ALA A 343 -10.27 -26.07 -10.43
C ALA A 343 -9.43 -24.89 -10.90
N LEU A 344 -10.01 -24.08 -11.81
CA LEU A 344 -9.38 -22.89 -12.32
C LEU A 344 -10.03 -21.66 -11.73
N VAL A 345 -9.21 -20.73 -11.20
CA VAL A 345 -9.66 -19.41 -10.76
C VAL A 345 -8.86 -18.37 -11.48
N THR A 346 -9.56 -17.47 -12.17
CA THR A 346 -8.93 -16.37 -12.91
C THR A 346 -9.62 -15.06 -12.57
N TYR A 347 -8.91 -13.96 -12.77
CA TYR A 347 -9.51 -12.64 -12.87
C TYR A 347 -9.54 -12.26 -14.35
N PRO A 348 -10.69 -12.36 -15.02
CA PRO A 348 -10.85 -11.93 -16.41
C PRO A 348 -10.49 -10.44 -16.55
N GLN A 349 -10.88 -9.63 -15.54
CA GLN A 349 -10.51 -8.23 -15.47
C GLN A 349 -10.46 -7.74 -14.02
N GLU A 350 -9.37 -7.04 -13.67
CA GLU A 350 -9.24 -6.22 -12.47
C GLU A 350 -8.90 -4.80 -12.91
N LYS A 351 -9.69 -3.80 -12.53
CA LYS A 351 -9.49 -2.41 -12.94
C LYS A 351 -9.51 -1.49 -11.74
N ARG A 352 -8.59 -0.51 -11.72
CA ARG A 352 -8.60 0.61 -10.78
C ARG A 352 -8.49 1.91 -11.56
N GLU A 353 -9.39 2.84 -11.30
CA GLU A 353 -9.43 4.18 -11.84
C GLU A 353 -9.47 5.19 -10.69
N LEU A 354 -8.57 6.17 -10.70
CA LEU A 354 -8.47 7.21 -9.69
C LEU A 354 -8.41 8.58 -10.34
N ILE A 355 -9.25 9.50 -9.86
CA ILE A 355 -9.18 10.93 -10.15
C ILE A 355 -8.99 11.65 -8.82
N SER A 356 -8.01 12.55 -8.74
CA SER A 356 -7.75 13.34 -7.53
C SER A 356 -7.44 14.79 -7.90
N ALA A 357 -7.93 15.70 -7.09
CA ALA A 357 -7.64 17.13 -7.17
C ALA A 357 -7.21 17.63 -5.79
N GLU A 358 -6.07 18.30 -5.72
CA GLU A 358 -5.53 18.89 -4.50
C GLU A 358 -5.22 20.36 -4.72
N TYR A 359 -5.73 21.21 -3.84
CA TYR A 359 -5.38 22.62 -3.78
C TYR A 359 -4.65 22.90 -2.47
N ARG A 360 -3.48 23.53 -2.57
CA ARG A 360 -2.59 23.82 -1.44
C ARG A 360 -2.13 25.27 -1.45
N ILE A 361 -2.13 25.87 -0.28
CA ILE A 361 -1.56 27.21 -0.04
C ILE A 361 -0.45 27.04 0.99
N LYS A 362 0.77 27.48 0.65
CA LYS A 362 1.94 27.40 1.52
C LYS A 362 2.31 28.76 2.08
N ASP A 363 2.97 28.79 3.25
CA ASP A 363 3.54 30.00 3.88
C ASP A 363 2.54 31.17 3.98
N ILE A 364 1.32 30.88 4.48
CA ILE A 364 0.22 31.85 4.57
C ILE A 364 0.59 32.98 5.53
N THR A 365 1.09 32.64 6.72
CA THR A 365 1.66 33.56 7.71
C THR A 365 2.89 32.93 8.40
N LYS A 366 3.50 33.61 9.35
CA LYS A 366 4.58 33.04 10.16
C LYS A 366 4.12 31.83 10.97
N SER A 367 2.91 31.85 11.49
CA SER A 367 2.34 30.76 12.30
C SER A 367 1.46 29.81 11.49
N PHE A 368 0.63 30.29 10.59
CA PHE A 368 -0.19 29.47 9.71
C PHE A 368 0.61 29.11 8.46
N LYS A 369 1.10 27.87 8.40
CA LYS A 369 2.05 27.44 7.37
C LYS A 369 1.39 26.92 6.11
N ASN A 370 0.46 25.99 6.25
CA ASN A 370 -0.16 25.35 5.10
C ASN A 370 -1.67 25.23 5.30
N PHE A 371 -2.37 25.34 4.20
CA PHE A 371 -3.75 24.92 4.06
C PHE A 371 -3.86 24.03 2.83
N SER A 372 -4.48 22.87 2.94
CA SER A 372 -4.73 21.98 1.81
C SER A 372 -6.14 21.42 1.84
N VAL A 373 -6.72 21.28 0.65
CA VAL A 373 -7.96 20.53 0.43
C VAL A 373 -7.71 19.57 -0.72
N LYS A 374 -8.03 18.30 -0.49
CA LYS A 374 -7.92 17.24 -1.47
C LYS A 374 -9.26 16.55 -1.63
N TYR A 375 -9.70 16.35 -2.87
CA TYR A 375 -10.83 15.51 -3.22
C TYR A 375 -10.35 14.37 -4.13
N TYR A 376 -10.94 13.16 -3.97
CA TYR A 376 -10.70 12.05 -4.87
C TYR A 376 -11.97 11.25 -5.13
N TYR A 377 -11.98 10.63 -6.31
CA TYR A 377 -12.93 9.60 -6.72
C TYR A 377 -12.16 8.39 -7.24
N GLN A 378 -12.57 7.20 -6.82
CA GLN A 378 -11.96 5.95 -7.24
C GLN A 378 -13.04 4.92 -7.58
N HIS A 379 -12.85 4.22 -8.70
CA HIS A 379 -13.61 3.05 -9.08
C HIS A 379 -12.68 1.85 -9.16
N ILE A 380 -13.06 0.75 -8.50
CA ILE A 380 -12.38 -0.54 -8.58
C ILE A 380 -13.39 -1.58 -9.04
N LEU A 381 -13.10 -2.22 -10.18
CA LEU A 381 -13.81 -3.40 -10.67
C LEU A 381 -13.02 -4.64 -10.26
N ARG A 382 -13.70 -5.58 -9.62
CA ARG A 382 -13.22 -6.92 -9.30
C ARG A 382 -14.07 -7.93 -10.07
N ASP A 383 -13.47 -8.59 -11.06
CA ASP A 383 -14.13 -9.63 -11.88
C ASP A 383 -13.40 -10.96 -11.67
N VAL A 384 -14.11 -11.96 -11.16
CA VAL A 384 -13.54 -13.26 -10.84
C VAL A 384 -14.32 -14.35 -11.58
N GLU A 385 -13.61 -15.29 -12.14
CA GLU A 385 -14.19 -16.50 -12.75
C GLU A 385 -13.59 -17.73 -12.07
N ASN A 386 -14.48 -18.65 -11.64
CA ASN A 386 -14.09 -19.92 -11.08
C ASN A 386 -14.77 -21.05 -11.85
N ILE A 387 -13.96 -21.95 -12.42
CA ILE A 387 -14.41 -23.20 -13.05
C ILE A 387 -14.04 -24.34 -12.09
N PRO A 388 -14.99 -24.77 -11.22
CA PRO A 388 -14.66 -25.66 -10.10
C PRO A 388 -14.60 -27.13 -10.52
N TYR A 389 -15.09 -27.50 -11.71
CA TYR A 389 -15.22 -28.89 -12.17
C TYR A 389 -15.96 -29.82 -11.18
N THR A 390 -16.81 -29.26 -10.35
CA THR A 390 -17.58 -30.04 -9.37
C THR A 390 -18.80 -30.66 -10.00
N VAL A 391 -19.05 -31.92 -9.64
CA VAL A 391 -20.23 -32.70 -10.08
C VAL A 391 -20.90 -33.26 -8.85
N GLN A 392 -22.22 -33.02 -8.75
CA GLN A 392 -23.08 -33.60 -7.72
C GLN A 392 -24.04 -34.58 -8.36
N ILE A 393 -24.11 -35.78 -7.84
CA ILE A 393 -25.12 -36.78 -8.25
C ILE A 393 -26.20 -36.81 -7.16
N LYS A 394 -27.40 -36.47 -7.53
CA LYS A 394 -28.62 -36.71 -6.72
C LYS A 394 -29.18 -38.06 -7.12
N PRO A 395 -29.22 -39.06 -6.23
CA PRO A 395 -29.82 -40.38 -6.55
C PRO A 395 -31.30 -40.26 -6.79
N ALA A 396 -31.88 -41.20 -7.54
CA ALA A 396 -33.31 -41.34 -7.62
C ALA A 396 -33.92 -41.64 -6.24
N GLY A 397 -35.05 -41.04 -5.94
CA GLY A 397 -35.79 -41.27 -4.69
C GLY A 397 -36.95 -40.30 -4.50
N ASN A 398 -37.88 -40.59 -3.62
CA ASN A 398 -39.05 -39.75 -3.33
C ASN A 398 -39.79 -39.27 -4.60
N GLY A 399 -39.90 -40.14 -5.62
CA GLY A 399 -40.58 -39.82 -6.90
C GLY A 399 -39.75 -38.91 -7.82
N GLN A 400 -38.52 -38.56 -7.47
CA GLN A 400 -37.62 -37.76 -8.29
C GLN A 400 -36.60 -38.65 -9.04
N PRO A 401 -36.36 -38.38 -10.34
CA PRO A 401 -35.35 -39.12 -11.10
C PRO A 401 -33.92 -38.77 -10.64
N LYS A 402 -32.98 -39.66 -10.94
CA LYS A 402 -31.55 -39.37 -10.75
C LYS A 402 -31.15 -38.15 -11.55
N GLN A 403 -30.37 -37.25 -10.91
CA GLN A 403 -29.82 -36.08 -11.56
C GLN A 403 -28.29 -36.00 -11.39
N LYS A 404 -27.64 -35.55 -12.46
CA LYS A 404 -26.23 -35.14 -12.43
C LYS A 404 -26.16 -33.64 -12.63
N ILE A 405 -25.64 -32.91 -11.63
CA ILE A 405 -25.49 -31.46 -11.62
C ILE A 405 -24.02 -31.15 -11.75
N SER A 406 -23.63 -30.57 -12.86
CA SER A 406 -22.27 -30.12 -13.14
C SER A 406 -22.24 -28.60 -12.99
N VAL A 407 -21.37 -28.07 -12.11
CA VAL A 407 -21.13 -26.62 -12.01
C VAL A 407 -20.11 -26.24 -13.11
N LEU A 408 -20.57 -25.44 -14.07
CA LEU A 408 -19.79 -25.04 -15.23
C LEU A 408 -18.90 -23.83 -14.89
N LYS A 409 -19.49 -22.83 -14.21
CA LYS A 409 -18.82 -21.58 -13.89
C LYS A 409 -19.45 -20.90 -12.67
N ILE A 410 -18.63 -20.19 -11.91
CA ILE A 410 -19.06 -19.28 -10.85
C ILE A 410 -18.33 -17.95 -11.08
N ALA A 411 -19.08 -16.86 -11.29
CA ALA A 411 -18.54 -15.56 -11.67
C ALA A 411 -19.01 -14.45 -10.69
N PRO A 412 -18.29 -14.20 -9.59
CA PRO A 412 -18.53 -13.05 -8.75
C PRO A 412 -17.90 -11.79 -9.36
N VAL A 413 -18.67 -10.70 -9.37
CA VAL A 413 -18.24 -9.36 -9.82
C VAL A 413 -18.57 -8.35 -8.73
N GLY A 414 -17.64 -7.43 -8.44
CA GLY A 414 -17.85 -6.34 -7.50
C GLY A 414 -17.37 -5.01 -8.06
N ASN A 415 -18.24 -4.01 -8.04
CA ASN A 415 -17.90 -2.63 -8.34
C ASN A 415 -17.83 -1.83 -7.03
N HIS A 416 -16.66 -1.27 -6.74
CA HIS A 416 -16.41 -0.45 -5.57
C HIS A 416 -16.20 0.99 -6.00
N TYR A 417 -17.04 1.89 -5.53
CA TYR A 417 -16.95 3.32 -5.79
C TYR A 417 -16.58 4.02 -4.48
N THR A 418 -15.42 4.66 -4.45
CA THR A 418 -14.96 5.40 -3.27
C THR A 418 -14.77 6.87 -3.63
N ASN A 419 -15.25 7.77 -2.82
CA ASN A 419 -14.93 9.17 -2.91
C ASN A 419 -14.61 9.74 -1.52
N GLY A 420 -13.76 10.76 -1.47
CA GLY A 420 -13.38 11.35 -0.21
C GLY A 420 -12.86 12.77 -0.36
N ILE A 421 -12.91 13.48 0.74
CA ILE A 421 -12.37 14.82 0.89
C ILE A 421 -11.55 14.89 2.18
N LEU A 422 -10.40 15.52 2.11
CA LEU A 422 -9.52 15.83 3.24
C LEU A 422 -9.22 17.33 3.21
N ALA A 423 -9.47 18.02 4.33
CA ALA A 423 -9.00 19.39 4.55
C ALA A 423 -8.07 19.41 5.75
N GLN A 424 -6.91 20.07 5.62
CA GLN A 424 -5.88 20.12 6.65
C GLN A 424 -5.26 21.50 6.73
N THR A 425 -4.88 21.89 7.95
CA THR A 425 -4.13 23.11 8.26
C THR A 425 -2.92 22.76 9.11
N ASP A 426 -1.79 23.43 8.83
CA ASP A 426 -0.54 23.24 9.55
C ASP A 426 -0.11 24.56 10.19
N TRP A 427 0.30 24.49 11.45
CA TRP A 427 0.60 25.64 12.29
C TRP A 427 1.95 25.48 13.00
N ILE A 428 2.73 26.56 13.06
CA ILE A 428 3.87 26.67 13.97
C ILE A 428 3.45 27.57 15.14
N LEU A 429 3.38 26.99 16.33
CA LEU A 429 3.00 27.70 17.55
C LEU A 429 4.26 27.98 18.39
N GLY A 430 4.71 29.23 18.36
CA GLY A 430 5.95 29.64 19.02
C GLY A 430 7.20 29.06 18.36
N LYS A 431 8.16 28.58 19.16
CA LYS A 431 9.43 27.99 18.68
C LYS A 431 9.42 26.46 18.65
N TYR A 432 8.50 25.84 19.35
CA TYR A 432 8.65 24.44 19.77
C TYR A 432 7.52 23.53 19.30
N ASN A 433 6.40 24.08 18.84
CA ASN A 433 5.21 23.30 18.50
C ASN A 433 4.89 23.37 17.01
N TYR A 434 4.65 22.20 16.42
CA TYR A 434 4.09 22.03 15.08
C TYR A 434 2.76 21.30 15.18
N LEU A 435 1.66 22.05 14.97
CA LEU A 435 0.28 21.55 15.11
C LEU A 435 -0.35 21.33 13.73
N ILE A 436 -0.91 20.16 13.51
CA ILE A 436 -1.80 19.87 12.40
C ILE A 436 -3.24 19.68 12.88
N ILE A 437 -4.20 20.20 12.13
CA ILE A 437 -5.64 20.00 12.37
C ILE A 437 -6.28 19.66 11.03
N GLY A 438 -7.11 18.62 11.00
CA GLY A 438 -7.79 18.25 9.77
C GLY A 438 -9.13 17.56 9.97
N VAL A 439 -9.90 17.57 8.89
CA VAL A 439 -11.18 16.87 8.76
C VAL A 439 -11.14 16.02 7.50
N GLU A 440 -11.58 14.78 7.62
CA GLU A 440 -11.62 13.81 6.53
C GLU A 440 -13.02 13.20 6.46
N ALA A 441 -13.59 13.15 5.27
CA ALA A 441 -14.83 12.45 5.02
C ALA A 441 -14.67 11.59 3.79
N TRP A 442 -15.08 10.32 3.85
CA TRP A 442 -15.07 9.42 2.71
C TRP A 442 -16.24 8.44 2.74
N GLN A 443 -16.58 7.94 1.58
CA GLN A 443 -17.70 7.04 1.36
C GLN A 443 -17.29 5.98 0.37
N ARG A 444 -17.64 4.72 0.64
CA ARG A 444 -17.53 3.59 -0.28
C ARG A 444 -18.91 2.98 -0.52
N SER A 445 -19.30 2.82 -1.79
CA SER A 445 -20.47 2.04 -2.19
C SER A 445 -20.03 0.77 -2.91
N LEU A 446 -20.78 -0.30 -2.71
CA LEU A 446 -20.54 -1.60 -3.31
C LEU A 446 -21.78 -2.08 -4.03
N ASP A 447 -21.63 -2.42 -5.32
CA ASP A 447 -22.56 -3.22 -6.09
C ASP A 447 -21.90 -4.56 -6.41
N SER A 448 -22.50 -5.65 -5.96
CA SER A 448 -21.97 -7.00 -6.14
C SER A 448 -22.99 -7.93 -6.80
N LYS A 449 -22.51 -8.81 -7.68
CA LYS A 449 -23.29 -9.93 -8.19
C LYS A 449 -22.41 -11.18 -8.26
N ARG A 450 -23.07 -12.35 -8.26
CA ARG A 450 -22.45 -13.65 -8.47
C ARG A 450 -23.37 -14.50 -9.31
N GLU A 451 -22.87 -15.00 -10.43
CA GLU A 451 -23.60 -15.94 -11.28
C GLU A 451 -23.02 -17.34 -11.15
N LYS A 452 -23.88 -18.34 -10.99
CA LYS A 452 -23.51 -19.74 -10.93
C LYS A 452 -24.21 -20.48 -12.08
N GLU A 453 -23.41 -20.90 -13.05
CA GLU A 453 -23.88 -21.64 -14.21
C GLU A 453 -23.80 -23.15 -13.97
N GLN A 454 -24.88 -23.85 -14.24
CA GLN A 454 -25.00 -25.28 -14.00
C GLN A 454 -25.62 -26.00 -15.22
N LYS A 455 -25.12 -27.22 -15.50
CA LYS A 455 -25.74 -28.20 -16.39
C LYS A 455 -26.40 -29.27 -15.53
N ILE A 456 -27.69 -29.50 -15.69
CA ILE A 456 -28.49 -30.49 -14.96
C ILE A 456 -28.96 -31.54 -15.96
N GLU A 457 -28.41 -32.72 -15.81
CA GLU A 457 -28.81 -33.91 -16.64
C GLU A 457 -29.71 -34.79 -15.79
N THR A 458 -30.95 -35.02 -16.27
CA THR A 458 -31.93 -35.90 -15.64
C THR A 458 -31.93 -37.23 -16.37
N PHE A 459 -31.90 -38.32 -15.62
CA PHE A 459 -31.82 -39.67 -16.16
C PHE A 459 -33.22 -40.34 -16.17
N ASP A 460 -33.34 -41.37 -16.98
CA ASP A 460 -34.52 -42.25 -17.00
C ASP A 460 -34.72 -42.97 -15.65
N SER A 461 -35.79 -43.72 -15.55
CA SER A 461 -36.15 -44.48 -14.33
C SER A 461 -35.10 -45.54 -13.97
N ALA A 462 -34.37 -46.05 -14.93
CA ALA A 462 -33.26 -47.00 -14.74
C ALA A 462 -31.97 -46.28 -14.32
N GLY A 463 -31.91 -44.95 -14.39
CA GLY A 463 -30.73 -44.14 -14.04
C GLY A 463 -29.55 -44.26 -15.01
N ALA A 464 -29.80 -44.71 -16.25
CA ALA A 464 -28.80 -45.02 -17.26
C ALA A 464 -28.74 -44.00 -18.41
N ILE A 465 -29.89 -43.55 -18.93
CA ILE A 465 -29.98 -42.69 -20.12
C ILE A 465 -30.41 -41.28 -19.71
N VAL A 466 -29.71 -40.27 -20.24
CA VAL A 466 -30.05 -38.84 -20.03
C VAL A 466 -31.32 -38.56 -20.88
N VAL A 467 -32.44 -38.26 -20.22
CA VAL A 467 -33.71 -37.94 -20.85
C VAL A 467 -33.97 -36.43 -20.98
N SER A 468 -33.26 -35.62 -20.18
CA SER A 468 -33.36 -34.16 -20.24
C SER A 468 -32.08 -33.50 -19.81
N THR A 469 -31.73 -32.41 -20.49
CA THR A 469 -30.61 -31.52 -20.12
C THR A 469 -31.16 -30.10 -19.97
N LEU A 470 -30.84 -29.50 -18.80
CA LEU A 470 -31.24 -28.15 -18.47
C LEU A 470 -29.99 -27.32 -18.19
N PHE A 471 -29.87 -26.13 -18.80
CA PHE A 471 -28.90 -25.12 -18.43
C PHE A 471 -29.57 -24.07 -17.55
N LYS A 472 -28.99 -23.91 -16.36
CA LYS A 472 -29.49 -23.00 -15.34
C LYS A 472 -28.42 -22.08 -14.87
N THR A 473 -28.67 -20.76 -14.89
CA THR A 473 -27.85 -19.75 -14.21
C THR A 473 -28.60 -19.23 -12.99
N THR A 474 -27.96 -19.30 -11.84
CA THR A 474 -28.48 -18.71 -10.59
C THR A 474 -27.73 -17.43 -10.33
N GLY A 475 -28.46 -16.32 -10.34
CA GLY A 475 -27.91 -14.99 -9.95
C GLY A 475 -28.10 -14.76 -8.45
N GLU A 476 -27.05 -14.30 -7.82
CA GLU A 476 -26.96 -14.01 -6.38
C GLU A 476 -26.37 -12.63 -6.13
N LYS A 477 -26.70 -12.01 -5.01
CA LYS A 477 -25.98 -10.87 -4.43
C LYS A 477 -25.24 -11.34 -3.19
N PRO A 478 -23.93 -11.66 -3.30
CA PRO A 478 -23.14 -12.16 -2.15
C PRO A 478 -23.00 -11.12 -1.05
N ILE A 479 -23.06 -9.83 -1.39
CA ILE A 479 -23.16 -8.71 -0.48
C ILE A 479 -24.29 -7.82 -1.03
N PRO A 480 -25.24 -7.32 -0.21
CA PRO A 480 -26.26 -6.39 -0.67
C PRO A 480 -25.64 -5.10 -1.22
N ASP A 481 -26.41 -4.33 -1.98
CA ASP A 481 -26.06 -2.96 -2.27
C ASP A 481 -25.91 -2.23 -0.94
N ALA A 482 -24.68 -1.81 -0.65
CA ALA A 482 -24.32 -1.31 0.67
C ALA A 482 -23.39 -0.12 0.56
N GLU A 483 -23.45 0.73 1.58
CA GLU A 483 -22.64 1.93 1.66
C GLU A 483 -21.95 2.03 3.03
N TYR A 484 -20.70 2.45 3.01
CA TYR A 484 -19.88 2.73 4.17
C TYR A 484 -19.45 4.20 4.13
N ARG A 485 -19.83 5.00 5.11
CA ARG A 485 -19.44 6.41 5.25
C ARG A 485 -18.63 6.60 6.52
N SER A 486 -17.56 7.40 6.44
CA SER A 486 -16.73 7.78 7.58
C SER A 486 -16.50 9.29 7.56
N ILE A 487 -16.72 9.95 8.68
CA ILE A 487 -16.40 11.37 8.90
C ILE A 487 -15.58 11.45 10.17
N GLY A 488 -14.40 12.04 10.10
CA GLY A 488 -13.48 12.15 11.23
C GLY A 488 -12.79 13.50 11.28
N ALA A 489 -12.55 13.98 12.51
CA ALA A 489 -11.72 15.15 12.78
C ALA A 489 -10.52 14.74 13.61
N PHE A 490 -9.34 15.27 13.29
CA PHE A 490 -8.08 14.94 13.98
C PHE A 490 -7.25 16.19 14.26
N ALA A 491 -6.43 16.08 15.30
CA ALA A 491 -5.38 17.03 15.60
C ALA A 491 -4.15 16.32 16.14
N GLN A 492 -2.96 16.79 15.79
CA GLN A 492 -1.69 16.31 16.31
C GLN A 492 -0.73 17.48 16.53
N ASP A 493 -0.07 17.50 17.67
CA ASP A 493 0.98 18.46 18.00
C ASP A 493 2.31 17.74 18.22
N GLU A 494 3.35 18.23 17.60
CA GLU A 494 4.75 17.84 17.84
C GLU A 494 5.45 18.96 18.61
N MET A 495 5.96 18.60 19.78
CA MET A 495 6.65 19.51 20.69
C MET A 495 8.14 19.16 20.78
N LYS A 496 8.99 20.17 20.58
CA LYS A 496 10.44 20.06 20.76
C LYS A 496 10.84 20.67 22.10
N LEU A 497 11.38 19.89 22.99
CA LEU A 497 11.73 20.24 24.37
C LEU A 497 13.19 19.96 24.67
N LEU A 498 13.73 20.50 25.77
CA LEU A 498 15.09 20.25 26.24
C LEU A 498 16.18 20.54 25.18
N ASN A 499 16.05 21.65 24.44
CA ASN A 499 16.92 21.98 23.31
C ASN A 499 16.96 20.88 22.26
N ASP A 500 15.77 20.45 21.79
CA ASP A 500 15.55 19.40 20.79
C ASP A 500 15.97 17.97 21.19
N ARG A 501 16.37 17.75 22.46
CA ARG A 501 16.72 16.41 22.95
C ARG A 501 15.52 15.55 23.27
N LEU A 502 14.36 16.17 23.52
CA LEU A 502 13.09 15.46 23.75
C LEU A 502 12.05 15.97 22.75
N LYS A 503 11.51 15.07 21.97
CA LYS A 503 10.37 15.34 21.10
C LYS A 503 9.18 14.55 21.59
N ILE A 504 8.05 15.21 21.72
CA ILE A 504 6.78 14.59 22.15
C ILE A 504 5.76 14.84 21.05
N THR A 505 5.09 13.80 20.60
CA THR A 505 3.97 13.87 19.66
C THR A 505 2.70 13.43 20.38
N ILE A 506 1.69 14.27 20.38
CA ILE A 506 0.35 13.97 20.94
C ILE A 506 -0.65 14.12 19.83
N GLY A 507 -1.45 13.11 19.56
CA GLY A 507 -2.48 13.13 18.54
C GLY A 507 -3.79 12.52 19.03
N GLY A 508 -4.89 13.01 18.45
CA GLY A 508 -6.22 12.47 18.72
C GLY A 508 -7.14 12.64 17.52
N ARG A 509 -8.10 11.73 17.41
CA ARG A 509 -9.12 11.72 16.36
C ARG A 509 -10.43 11.14 16.88
N ALA A 510 -11.53 11.70 16.40
CA ALA A 510 -12.87 11.16 16.59
C ALA A 510 -13.51 10.92 15.22
N ASP A 511 -14.17 9.77 15.06
CA ASP A 511 -14.81 9.34 13.83
C ASP A 511 -16.25 8.93 14.09
N GLN A 512 -17.15 9.33 13.19
CA GLN A 512 -18.49 8.77 13.04
C GLN A 512 -18.51 7.93 11.76
N ILE A 513 -18.93 6.69 11.90
CA ILE A 513 -19.02 5.74 10.79
C ILE A 513 -20.45 5.25 10.69
N ARG A 514 -21.01 5.33 9.48
CA ARG A 514 -22.35 4.86 9.17
C ARG A 514 -22.29 3.81 8.06
N VAL A 515 -22.93 2.68 8.30
CA VAL A 515 -23.02 1.57 7.34
C VAL A 515 -24.47 1.27 7.06
N THR A 516 -24.86 1.25 5.77
CA THR A 516 -26.22 0.95 5.34
C THR A 516 -26.21 -0.17 4.30
N ASN A 517 -27.25 -0.97 4.27
CA ASN A 517 -27.50 -1.98 3.24
C ASN A 517 -28.95 -1.99 2.77
N SER A 518 -29.18 -2.46 1.54
CA SER A 518 -30.51 -2.73 1.00
C SER A 518 -31.02 -4.11 1.41
N VAL A 519 -32.34 -4.32 1.29
CA VAL A 519 -32.95 -5.67 1.38
C VAL A 519 -32.36 -6.55 0.30
N THR A 520 -32.04 -7.80 0.65
CA THR A 520 -31.43 -8.76 -0.28
C THR A 520 -32.14 -10.10 -0.23
N PHE A 521 -32.43 -10.63 -1.42
CA PHE A 521 -33.04 -11.94 -1.61
C PHE A 521 -32.06 -12.87 -2.34
N GLN A 522 -32.16 -14.19 -2.04
CA GLN A 522 -31.42 -15.22 -2.79
C GLN A 522 -32.29 -16.45 -3.05
N PRO A 523 -32.18 -17.05 -4.25
CA PRO A 523 -31.55 -16.51 -5.45
C PRO A 523 -32.14 -15.14 -5.84
N TYR A 524 -31.30 -14.23 -6.40
CA TYR A 524 -31.77 -12.92 -6.82
C TYR A 524 -32.57 -13.01 -8.13
N TYR A 525 -32.14 -13.89 -9.04
CA TYR A 525 -32.83 -14.30 -10.24
C TYR A 525 -32.38 -15.70 -10.68
N GLU A 526 -33.13 -16.32 -11.60
CA GLU A 526 -32.71 -17.52 -12.31
C GLU A 526 -32.93 -17.36 -13.81
N ILE A 527 -31.98 -17.88 -14.60
CA ILE A 527 -32.10 -18.02 -16.05
C ILE A 527 -32.15 -19.48 -16.36
N VAL A 528 -33.24 -19.92 -17.01
CA VAL A 528 -33.48 -21.30 -17.41
C VAL A 528 -33.69 -21.33 -18.91
N ASN A 529 -32.77 -21.99 -19.64
CA ASN A 529 -32.79 -22.05 -21.10
C ASN A 529 -32.91 -20.65 -21.76
N GLY A 530 -32.24 -19.66 -21.21
CA GLY A 530 -32.24 -18.28 -21.73
C GLY A 530 -33.38 -17.38 -21.25
N VAL A 531 -34.36 -17.91 -20.49
CA VAL A 531 -35.47 -17.12 -19.93
C VAL A 531 -35.14 -16.70 -18.50
N ILE A 532 -35.15 -15.39 -18.23
CA ILE A 532 -34.88 -14.84 -16.91
C ILE A 532 -36.15 -14.76 -16.05
N ASN A 533 -36.03 -15.17 -14.79
CA ASN A 533 -37.06 -15.05 -13.76
C ASN A 533 -36.48 -14.35 -12.51
N TYR A 534 -37.07 -13.22 -12.15
CA TYR A 534 -36.65 -12.42 -10.96
C TYR A 534 -37.38 -12.84 -9.67
N SER A 535 -38.32 -13.80 -9.75
CA SER A 535 -39.01 -14.35 -8.59
C SER A 535 -38.95 -15.88 -8.63
N PRO A 536 -37.73 -16.48 -8.59
CA PRO A 536 -37.56 -17.91 -8.70
C PRO A 536 -38.19 -18.64 -7.51
N ALA A 537 -38.60 -19.89 -7.72
CA ALA A 537 -39.10 -20.74 -6.65
C ALA A 537 -37.98 -20.93 -5.57
N GLY A 538 -38.35 -20.79 -4.30
CA GLY A 538 -37.39 -20.88 -3.18
C GLY A 538 -36.60 -19.61 -2.92
N GLN A 539 -36.94 -18.50 -3.60
CA GLN A 539 -36.38 -17.19 -3.26
C GLN A 539 -36.71 -16.83 -1.80
N ARG A 540 -35.72 -16.40 -1.05
CA ARG A 540 -35.90 -16.00 0.36
C ARG A 540 -35.10 -14.74 0.66
N LYS A 541 -35.57 -14.01 1.64
CA LYS A 541 -34.87 -12.84 2.14
C LYS A 541 -33.67 -13.28 2.98
N ILE A 542 -32.50 -12.76 2.66
CA ILE A 542 -31.26 -13.02 3.38
C ILE A 542 -30.97 -11.88 4.37
N TRP A 543 -31.05 -10.63 3.89
CA TRP A 543 -30.80 -9.45 4.71
C TRP A 543 -31.96 -8.47 4.65
N ASP A 544 -32.34 -7.93 5.80
CA ASP A 544 -33.18 -6.73 5.90
C ASP A 544 -32.35 -5.48 5.64
N ALA A 545 -32.98 -4.41 5.15
CA ALA A 545 -32.37 -3.11 5.13
C ALA A 545 -32.07 -2.66 6.56
N LYS A 546 -30.84 -2.28 6.83
CA LYS A 546 -30.36 -1.84 8.14
C LYS A 546 -29.40 -0.66 8.03
N GLU A 547 -29.33 0.07 9.13
CA GLU A 547 -28.32 1.09 9.36
C GLU A 547 -27.57 0.76 10.65
N ALA A 548 -26.25 0.86 10.63
CA ALA A 548 -25.40 0.75 11.80
C ALA A 548 -24.54 2.01 11.93
N ASP A 549 -24.56 2.61 13.11
CA ASP A 549 -23.73 3.77 13.45
C ASP A 549 -22.69 3.39 14.49
N ASP A 550 -21.42 3.64 14.17
CA ASP A 550 -20.28 3.47 15.08
C ASP A 550 -19.65 4.83 15.38
N ILE A 551 -19.49 5.17 16.64
CA ILE A 551 -18.69 6.32 17.07
C ILE A 551 -17.43 5.79 17.75
N SER A 552 -16.27 6.21 17.29
CA SER A 552 -15.00 5.76 17.81
C SER A 552 -14.03 6.91 17.95
N TRP A 553 -13.06 6.73 18.85
CA TRP A 553 -11.96 7.67 19.02
C TRP A 553 -10.63 6.92 19.04
N SER A 554 -9.58 7.62 18.67
CA SER A 554 -8.21 7.12 18.71
C SER A 554 -7.28 8.22 19.21
N ALA A 555 -6.18 7.81 19.82
CA ALA A 555 -5.17 8.72 20.34
C ALA A 555 -3.78 8.08 20.25
N ASN A 556 -2.76 8.92 20.19
CA ASN A 556 -1.36 8.48 20.30
C ASN A 556 -0.55 9.47 21.16
N LEU A 557 0.43 8.91 21.84
CA LEU A 557 1.49 9.62 22.54
C LEU A 557 2.82 8.99 22.13
N GLY A 558 3.62 9.74 21.40
CA GLY A 558 4.96 9.36 20.98
C GLY A 558 6.01 10.20 21.69
N ALA A 559 7.14 9.60 22.00
CA ALA A 559 8.29 10.30 22.57
C ALA A 559 9.58 9.82 21.92
N ILE A 560 10.49 10.76 21.63
CA ILE A 560 11.87 10.50 21.20
C ILE A 560 12.77 11.21 22.16
N TYR A 561 13.67 10.47 22.80
CA TYR A 561 14.71 11.05 23.65
C TYR A 561 16.10 10.78 23.06
N SER A 562 16.80 11.84 22.65
CA SER A 562 18.16 11.76 22.14
C SER A 562 19.15 11.64 23.30
N LEU A 563 19.61 10.42 23.54
CA LEU A 563 20.66 10.13 24.52
C LEU A 563 21.98 10.79 24.12
N SER A 564 22.24 10.84 22.81
CA SER A 564 23.38 11.54 22.19
C SER A 564 22.99 12.03 20.80
N LYS A 565 23.90 12.70 20.09
CA LYS A 565 23.69 13.11 18.69
C LYS A 565 23.46 11.95 17.71
N SER A 566 23.73 10.71 18.14
CA SER A 566 23.68 9.52 17.30
C SER A 566 22.82 8.39 17.87
N ILE A 567 22.21 8.57 19.03
CA ILE A 567 21.44 7.51 19.69
C ILE A 567 20.12 8.11 20.20
N ASP A 568 19.04 7.58 19.72
CA ASP A 568 17.68 7.92 20.13
C ASP A 568 16.98 6.71 20.75
N VAL A 569 16.18 6.97 21.78
CA VAL A 569 15.23 6.01 22.34
C VAL A 569 13.84 6.50 21.99
N THR A 570 12.98 5.60 21.53
CA THR A 570 11.61 5.92 21.15
C THR A 570 10.62 5.14 22.01
N LEU A 571 9.51 5.79 22.32
CA LEU A 571 8.36 5.16 22.96
C LEU A 571 7.09 5.67 22.27
N ASN A 572 6.18 4.77 21.95
CA ASN A 572 4.87 5.12 21.42
C ASN A 572 3.79 4.30 22.11
N VAL A 573 2.76 4.99 22.58
CA VAL A 573 1.54 4.37 23.12
C VAL A 573 0.37 4.90 22.32
N SER A 574 -0.46 3.99 21.80
CA SER A 574 -1.63 4.42 21.04
C SER A 574 -2.86 3.55 21.29
N ARG A 575 -4.01 4.15 21.09
CA ARG A 575 -5.30 3.48 20.98
C ARG A 575 -5.81 3.67 19.56
N SER A 576 -6.08 2.55 18.89
CA SER A 576 -6.63 2.53 17.54
C SER A 576 -7.91 1.71 17.47
N PHE A 577 -8.65 1.84 16.38
CA PHE A 577 -9.89 1.10 16.16
C PHE A 577 -10.07 0.74 14.69
N ARG A 578 -10.93 -0.25 14.44
CA ARG A 578 -11.41 -0.62 13.11
C ARG A 578 -12.90 -0.95 13.16
N SER A 579 -13.72 -0.25 12.39
CA SER A 579 -15.11 -0.65 12.18
C SER A 579 -15.17 -1.78 11.15
N PRO A 580 -16.01 -2.80 11.34
CA PRO A 580 -16.16 -3.92 10.42
C PRO A 580 -16.56 -3.46 9.01
N SER A 581 -16.01 -4.13 8.00
CA SER A 581 -16.27 -3.83 6.58
C SER A 581 -17.65 -4.25 6.12
N LEU A 582 -18.07 -3.84 4.89
CA LEU A 582 -19.31 -4.27 4.27
C LEU A 582 -19.36 -5.80 4.12
N GLU A 583 -18.22 -6.38 3.75
CA GLU A 583 -18.08 -7.82 3.56
C GLU A 583 -18.24 -8.59 4.87
N GLU A 584 -17.62 -8.10 5.95
CA GLU A 584 -17.72 -8.74 7.26
C GLU A 584 -19.11 -8.66 7.84
N ARG A 585 -19.88 -7.58 7.56
CA ARG A 585 -21.25 -7.42 8.05
C ARG A 585 -22.28 -8.20 7.23
N TYR A 586 -22.14 -8.25 5.90
CA TYR A 586 -23.26 -8.62 5.02
C TYR A 586 -22.95 -9.72 4.01
N GLN A 587 -21.78 -10.35 4.02
CA GLN A 587 -21.53 -11.44 3.08
C GLN A 587 -22.52 -12.61 3.31
N TYR A 588 -23.00 -13.21 2.21
CA TYR A 588 -23.69 -14.50 2.19
C TYR A 588 -23.25 -15.26 0.94
N ILE A 589 -22.34 -16.20 1.13
CA ILE A 589 -21.70 -16.95 0.03
C ILE A 589 -21.92 -18.43 0.24
N ASP A 590 -22.69 -19.05 -0.65
CA ASP A 590 -22.91 -20.49 -0.67
C ASP A 590 -21.84 -21.17 -1.53
N LEU A 591 -20.92 -21.90 -0.89
CA LEU A 591 -19.88 -22.70 -1.53
C LEU A 591 -20.32 -24.16 -1.78
N GLY A 592 -21.57 -24.51 -1.44
CA GLY A 592 -22.13 -25.86 -1.53
C GLY A 592 -21.95 -26.66 -0.24
N SER A 593 -20.74 -26.99 0.16
CA SER A 593 -20.43 -27.69 1.41
C SER A 593 -20.38 -26.77 2.64
N LEU A 594 -20.10 -25.49 2.45
CA LEU A 594 -19.92 -24.49 3.49
C LEU A 594 -20.61 -23.18 3.13
N LEU A 595 -21.32 -22.57 4.08
CA LEU A 595 -21.79 -21.18 3.98
C LEU A 595 -20.77 -20.24 4.59
N ARG A 596 -20.48 -19.10 3.94
CA ARG A 596 -19.77 -17.98 4.56
C ARG A 596 -20.77 -16.87 4.85
N VAL A 597 -20.93 -16.53 6.12
CA VAL A 597 -21.99 -15.63 6.59
C VAL A 597 -21.38 -14.47 7.37
N GLY A 598 -21.76 -13.26 6.99
CA GLY A 598 -21.44 -12.04 7.72
C GLY A 598 -22.30 -11.88 8.96
N ASN A 599 -22.01 -10.85 9.75
CA ASN A 599 -22.79 -10.51 10.94
C ASN A 599 -23.03 -8.99 11.03
N PRO A 600 -24.26 -8.52 10.82
CA PRO A 600 -24.60 -7.11 10.89
C PRO A 600 -24.37 -6.46 12.27
N TYR A 601 -24.26 -7.26 13.33
CA TYR A 601 -24.13 -6.81 14.72
C TYR A 601 -22.68 -6.72 15.22
N LEU A 602 -21.70 -6.91 14.33
CA LEU A 602 -20.29 -6.80 14.68
C LEU A 602 -19.98 -5.43 15.31
N GLN A 603 -19.25 -5.47 16.43
CA GLN A 603 -18.74 -4.30 17.11
C GLN A 603 -17.40 -3.87 16.51
N PRO A 604 -17.05 -2.58 16.57
CA PRO A 604 -15.72 -2.12 16.18
C PRO A 604 -14.62 -2.76 17.03
N GLU A 605 -13.58 -3.24 16.37
CA GLU A 605 -12.35 -3.70 17.00
C GLU A 605 -11.62 -2.55 17.66
N LYS A 606 -11.03 -2.77 18.82
CA LYS A 606 -10.26 -1.80 19.59
C LYS A 606 -8.90 -2.40 19.93
N GLY A 607 -7.86 -1.61 19.70
CA GLY A 607 -6.50 -2.03 20.00
C GLY A 607 -5.79 -1.01 20.90
N ALA A 608 -4.99 -1.50 21.85
CA ALA A 608 -4.01 -0.71 22.58
C ALA A 608 -2.62 -1.21 22.18
N PHE A 609 -1.74 -0.28 21.84
CA PHE A 609 -0.44 -0.53 21.23
C PHE A 609 0.65 0.12 22.08
N LEU A 610 1.71 -0.64 22.31
CA LEU A 610 2.94 -0.18 22.96
C LEU A 610 4.12 -0.55 22.07
N ASP A 611 4.89 0.43 21.64
CA ASP A 611 6.13 0.28 20.90
C ASP A 611 7.26 0.95 21.67
N ALA A 612 8.38 0.26 21.85
CA ALA A 612 9.62 0.83 22.38
C ALA A 612 10.77 0.51 21.43
N GLY A 613 11.63 1.49 21.17
CA GLY A 613 12.69 1.33 20.21
C GLY A 613 13.99 2.03 20.57
N VAL A 614 15.07 1.61 19.91
CA VAL A 614 16.39 2.23 19.94
C VAL A 614 16.85 2.45 18.52
N ARG A 615 17.39 3.61 18.23
CA ARG A 615 17.95 3.98 16.92
C ARG A 615 19.38 4.49 17.10
N VAL A 616 20.26 4.04 16.23
CA VAL A 616 21.65 4.49 16.15
C VAL A 616 21.93 5.02 14.76
N TRP A 617 22.36 6.28 14.69
CA TRP A 617 22.66 6.98 13.46
C TRP A 617 24.12 7.44 13.46
N LYS A 618 25.04 6.59 13.01
CA LYS A 618 26.44 6.93 12.81
C LYS A 618 26.80 6.78 11.34
N SER A 619 27.80 7.50 10.88
CA SER A 619 28.26 7.44 9.48
C SER A 619 28.66 6.05 9.00
N SER A 620 29.04 5.15 9.91
CA SER A 620 29.42 3.77 9.60
C SER A 620 28.43 2.72 10.10
N LEU A 621 27.44 3.10 10.92
CA LEU A 621 26.50 2.16 11.55
C LEU A 621 25.13 2.79 11.68
N THR A 622 24.14 2.16 11.08
CA THR A 622 22.73 2.42 11.36
C THR A 622 22.14 1.18 12.03
N PHE A 623 21.45 1.40 13.12
CA PHE A 623 20.69 0.34 13.78
C PHE A 623 19.31 0.89 14.13
N THR A 624 18.26 0.11 13.84
CA THR A 624 16.89 0.33 14.31
C THR A 624 16.39 -0.93 14.94
N GLY A 625 15.92 -0.86 16.17
CA GLY A 625 15.34 -2.00 16.87
C GLY A 625 14.07 -1.59 17.58
N ASN A 626 13.01 -2.35 17.42
CA ASN A 626 11.73 -2.12 18.06
C ASN A 626 11.24 -3.42 18.72
N ILE A 627 10.62 -3.28 19.88
CA ILE A 627 9.80 -4.30 20.53
C ILE A 627 8.39 -3.77 20.63
N PHE A 628 7.40 -4.63 20.49
CA PHE A 628 6.00 -4.21 20.54
C PHE A 628 5.14 -5.20 21.33
N TYR A 629 4.08 -4.66 21.94
CA TYR A 629 3.05 -5.42 22.62
C TYR A 629 1.69 -4.78 22.35
N ASN A 630 0.82 -5.50 21.64
CA ASN A 630 -0.48 -5.01 21.20
C ASN A 630 -1.58 -5.90 21.76
N THR A 631 -2.63 -5.29 22.27
CA THR A 631 -3.82 -5.99 22.77
C THR A 631 -5.04 -5.57 21.99
N PHE A 632 -5.94 -6.51 21.74
CA PHE A 632 -7.16 -6.30 20.98
C PHE A 632 -8.37 -6.78 21.77
N ILE A 633 -9.46 -6.06 21.61
CA ILE A 633 -10.78 -6.40 22.12
C ILE A 633 -11.74 -6.34 20.93
N ASP A 634 -12.70 -7.26 20.90
CA ASP A 634 -13.72 -7.38 19.86
C ASP A 634 -13.11 -7.66 18.45
N LEU A 635 -11.98 -8.37 18.35
CA LEU A 635 -11.36 -8.71 17.07
C LEU A 635 -12.32 -9.52 16.20
N VAL A 636 -12.51 -9.14 14.95
CA VAL A 636 -13.40 -9.83 14.02
C VAL A 636 -12.68 -11.06 13.44
N ALA A 637 -13.26 -12.22 13.63
CA ALA A 637 -12.78 -13.47 13.10
C ALA A 637 -13.91 -14.23 12.38
N GLU A 638 -13.51 -15.22 11.58
CA GLU A 638 -14.40 -16.18 10.97
C GLU A 638 -14.32 -17.49 11.76
N VAL A 639 -15.41 -17.90 12.38
CA VAL A 639 -15.45 -19.08 13.22
C VAL A 639 -16.39 -20.15 12.63
N PRO A 640 -16.06 -21.44 12.78
CA PRO A 640 -16.97 -22.52 12.41
C PRO A 640 -18.27 -22.48 13.24
N GLY A 641 -19.38 -22.72 12.57
CA GLY A 641 -20.71 -22.76 13.21
C GLY A 641 -21.77 -23.42 12.33
N ILE A 642 -23.00 -23.31 12.76
CA ILE A 642 -24.16 -23.78 12.02
C ILE A 642 -25.05 -22.59 11.73
N TYR A 643 -25.41 -22.40 10.48
CA TYR A 643 -26.34 -21.37 10.03
C TYR A 643 -27.42 -22.02 9.18
N GLU A 644 -28.70 -21.85 9.58
CA GLU A 644 -29.86 -22.50 8.93
C GLU A 644 -29.71 -24.03 8.74
N GLY A 645 -29.19 -24.72 9.75
CA GLY A 645 -29.00 -26.19 9.74
C GLY A 645 -27.81 -26.66 8.87
N ARG A 646 -27.00 -25.76 8.32
CA ARG A 646 -25.83 -26.07 7.47
C ARG A 646 -24.55 -25.64 8.16
N GLN A 647 -23.46 -26.33 7.84
CA GLN A 647 -22.13 -25.88 8.26
C GLN A 647 -21.84 -24.49 7.68
N ALA A 648 -21.34 -23.59 8.52
CA ALA A 648 -21.07 -22.23 8.15
C ALA A 648 -19.77 -21.72 8.81
N ALA A 649 -19.11 -20.80 8.12
CA ALA A 649 -18.07 -19.94 8.65
C ALA A 649 -18.72 -18.57 8.90
N ILE A 650 -18.85 -18.18 10.17
CA ILE A 650 -19.63 -17.03 10.61
C ILE A 650 -18.69 -15.95 11.12
N LYS A 651 -18.88 -14.71 10.65
CA LYS A 651 -18.14 -13.56 11.20
C LYS A 651 -18.64 -13.23 12.62
N THR A 652 -17.72 -13.16 13.56
CA THR A 652 -18.03 -12.82 14.94
C THR A 652 -16.90 -12.01 15.58
N ASN A 653 -17.20 -11.28 16.65
CA ASN A 653 -16.16 -10.72 17.49
C ASN A 653 -15.63 -11.81 18.41
N ILE A 654 -14.33 -12.12 18.31
CA ILE A 654 -13.61 -12.89 19.32
C ILE A 654 -13.15 -11.92 20.40
N GLY A 655 -13.19 -12.38 21.66
CA GLY A 655 -13.06 -11.51 22.80
C GLY A 655 -11.74 -10.75 22.88
N LYS A 656 -10.65 -11.43 23.30
CA LYS A 656 -9.36 -10.78 23.53
C LYS A 656 -8.24 -11.49 22.81
N ALA A 657 -7.42 -10.70 22.10
CA ALA A 657 -6.21 -11.19 21.45
C ALA A 657 -5.01 -10.31 21.83
N ARG A 658 -3.81 -10.89 21.69
CA ARG A 658 -2.55 -10.15 21.81
C ARG A 658 -1.60 -10.51 20.69
N LEU A 659 -0.81 -9.50 20.28
CA LEU A 659 0.28 -9.64 19.33
C LEU A 659 1.53 -9.03 19.97
N TYR A 660 2.64 -9.75 20.00
CA TYR A 660 3.88 -9.26 20.54
C TYR A 660 5.07 -9.78 19.74
N GLY A 661 6.16 -9.04 19.79
CA GLY A 661 7.35 -9.41 19.04
C GLY A 661 8.37 -8.31 18.95
N TYR A 662 9.25 -8.44 17.97
CA TYR A 662 10.32 -7.49 17.69
C TYR A 662 10.63 -7.41 16.19
N ASP A 663 11.19 -6.29 15.78
CA ASP A 663 11.79 -6.09 14.46
C ASP A 663 13.10 -5.28 14.59
N PHE A 664 14.15 -5.76 13.92
CA PHE A 664 15.49 -5.16 13.93
C PHE A 664 16.01 -4.97 12.51
N GLY A 665 16.76 -3.89 12.32
CA GLY A 665 17.52 -3.63 11.11
C GLY A 665 18.90 -3.07 11.49
N VAL A 666 19.93 -3.55 10.83
CA VAL A 666 21.31 -3.07 11.02
C VAL A 666 21.98 -2.91 9.66
N MET A 667 22.73 -1.83 9.48
CA MET A 667 23.65 -1.62 8.34
C MET A 667 24.98 -1.15 8.90
N TYR A 668 26.05 -1.82 8.51
CA TYR A 668 27.40 -1.52 8.96
C TYR A 668 28.37 -1.40 7.78
N ASN A 669 28.89 -0.20 7.58
CA ASN A 669 29.93 0.10 6.60
C ASN A 669 31.29 -0.16 7.25
N PHE A 670 31.86 -1.35 7.02
CA PHE A 670 33.12 -1.75 7.60
C PHE A 670 34.34 -1.40 6.74
N TYR A 671 34.11 -1.09 5.47
CA TYR A 671 35.13 -0.60 4.54
C TYR A 671 34.50 0.30 3.48
N LYS A 672 35.27 1.19 2.84
CA LYS A 672 34.79 2.25 1.93
C LYS A 672 33.77 1.79 0.86
N SER A 673 33.87 0.52 0.44
CA SER A 673 33.04 -0.05 -0.63
C SER A 673 32.19 -1.23 -0.15
N PHE A 674 32.19 -1.56 1.15
CA PHE A 674 31.50 -2.73 1.68
C PHE A 674 30.56 -2.37 2.82
N THR A 675 29.30 -2.71 2.66
CA THR A 675 28.28 -2.56 3.69
C THR A 675 27.64 -3.91 3.98
N ALA A 676 27.81 -4.42 5.21
CA ALA A 676 27.03 -5.55 5.69
C ALA A 676 25.70 -5.04 6.23
N TYR A 677 24.64 -5.78 6.01
CA TYR A 677 23.32 -5.48 6.57
C TYR A 677 22.58 -6.74 7.01
N GLY A 678 21.65 -6.55 7.93
CA GLY A 678 20.77 -7.60 8.38
C GLY A 678 19.44 -7.04 8.88
N THR A 679 18.38 -7.80 8.65
CA THR A 679 17.07 -7.55 9.23
C THR A 679 16.56 -8.82 9.88
N MET A 680 15.79 -8.69 10.96
CA MET A 680 15.15 -9.82 11.62
C MET A 680 13.80 -9.37 12.19
N ALA A 681 12.78 -10.21 12.08
CA ALA A 681 11.47 -9.96 12.66
C ALA A 681 10.84 -11.23 13.22
N TYR A 682 10.14 -11.06 14.33
CA TYR A 682 9.34 -12.10 14.98
C TYR A 682 8.03 -11.51 15.48
N VAL A 683 6.96 -12.23 15.27
CA VAL A 683 5.66 -11.92 15.86
C VAL A 683 4.96 -13.19 16.33
N ARG A 684 4.30 -13.07 17.45
CA ARG A 684 3.39 -14.10 17.97
C ARG A 684 2.00 -13.49 18.23
N GLY A 685 0.97 -14.18 17.73
CA GLY A 685 -0.43 -13.82 17.91
C GLY A 685 -1.17 -14.89 18.68
N GLU A 686 -1.94 -14.49 19.68
CA GLU A 686 -2.67 -15.42 20.57
C GLU A 686 -4.08 -14.87 20.84
N ASP A 687 -5.09 -15.74 20.71
CA ASP A 687 -6.40 -15.58 21.32
C ASP A 687 -6.26 -15.91 22.81
N THR A 688 -6.35 -14.91 23.67
CA THR A 688 -6.10 -15.06 25.11
C THR A 688 -7.30 -15.60 25.88
N GLU A 689 -8.49 -15.66 25.29
CA GLU A 689 -9.68 -16.29 25.90
C GLU A 689 -9.69 -17.80 25.69
N ASN A 690 -9.36 -18.24 24.47
CA ASN A 690 -9.39 -19.65 24.12
C ASN A 690 -8.01 -20.33 24.20
N SER A 691 -6.95 -19.57 24.48
CA SER A 691 -5.55 -20.04 24.50
C SER A 691 -5.12 -20.68 23.17
N LEU A 692 -5.56 -20.10 22.04
CA LEU A 692 -5.26 -20.53 20.68
C LEU A 692 -4.29 -19.58 19.99
N ASN A 693 -3.51 -20.09 19.06
CA ASN A 693 -2.73 -19.23 18.16
C ASN A 693 -3.66 -18.52 17.17
N LEU A 694 -3.34 -17.27 16.83
CA LEU A 694 -4.01 -16.58 15.73
C LEU A 694 -3.54 -17.13 14.37
N PRO A 695 -4.41 -17.16 13.35
CA PRO A 695 -4.05 -17.68 12.04
C PRO A 695 -3.13 -16.72 11.27
N GLN A 696 -2.42 -17.27 10.29
CA GLN A 696 -1.57 -16.54 9.35
C GLN A 696 -0.51 -15.65 10.02
N MET A 697 0.08 -16.13 11.11
CA MET A 697 1.22 -15.48 11.74
C MET A 697 2.50 -15.81 10.97
N PRO A 698 3.29 -14.79 10.55
CA PRO A 698 4.56 -15.05 9.88
C PRO A 698 5.54 -15.74 10.83
N PRO A 699 6.32 -16.72 10.36
CA PRO A 699 7.41 -17.30 11.16
C PRO A 699 8.52 -16.29 11.40
N LEU A 700 9.43 -16.60 12.35
CA LEU A 700 10.67 -15.85 12.49
C LEU A 700 11.37 -15.78 11.14
N ASN A 701 11.73 -14.59 10.73
CA ASN A 701 12.42 -14.35 9.46
C ASN A 701 13.60 -13.40 9.61
N ALA A 702 14.58 -13.58 8.75
CA ALA A 702 15.76 -12.73 8.69
C ALA A 702 16.26 -12.58 7.25
N ARG A 703 16.88 -11.44 6.96
CA ARG A 703 17.65 -11.23 5.74
C ARG A 703 19.03 -10.75 6.13
N LEU A 704 20.06 -11.34 5.53
CA LEU A 704 21.45 -10.94 5.71
C LEU A 704 22.07 -10.68 4.35
N GLY A 705 22.90 -9.66 4.24
CA GLY A 705 23.53 -9.35 2.96
C GLY A 705 24.78 -8.50 3.05
N ILE A 706 25.48 -8.44 1.95
CA ILE A 706 26.66 -7.60 1.75
C ILE A 706 26.47 -6.83 0.44
N LYS A 707 26.52 -5.51 0.54
CA LYS A 707 26.56 -4.59 -0.58
C LYS A 707 27.97 -4.20 -0.90
N LEU A 708 28.29 -4.17 -2.17
CA LEU A 708 29.60 -3.87 -2.74
C LEU A 708 29.47 -2.75 -3.77
N SER A 709 30.25 -1.69 -3.64
CA SER A 709 30.41 -0.67 -4.67
C SER A 709 31.76 -0.85 -5.35
N VAL A 710 31.76 -1.45 -6.56
CA VAL A 710 32.98 -1.77 -7.31
C VAL A 710 33.30 -0.63 -8.26
N LEU A 711 34.49 -0.02 -8.09
CA LEU A 711 35.05 1.03 -8.97
C LEU A 711 34.09 2.18 -9.27
N ASN A 712 33.09 2.44 -8.42
CA ASN A 712 32.03 3.44 -8.60
C ASN A 712 31.16 3.25 -9.87
N TYR A 713 31.29 2.10 -10.55
CA TYR A 713 30.54 1.82 -11.78
C TYR A 713 29.48 0.74 -11.61
N VAL A 714 29.67 -0.17 -10.68
CA VAL A 714 28.77 -1.31 -10.43
C VAL A 714 28.54 -1.44 -8.93
N ASN A 715 27.28 -1.54 -8.55
CA ASN A 715 26.87 -1.92 -7.20
C ASN A 715 26.36 -3.37 -7.26
N ALA A 716 26.77 -4.18 -6.32
CA ALA A 716 26.31 -5.54 -6.14
C ALA A 716 25.74 -5.71 -4.73
N ASP A 717 24.67 -6.50 -4.61
CA ASP A 717 24.08 -6.94 -3.34
C ASP A 717 23.98 -8.47 -3.35
N LEU A 718 24.68 -9.11 -2.47
CA LEU A 718 24.61 -10.56 -2.24
C LEU A 718 23.88 -10.79 -0.93
N ASN A 719 22.76 -11.48 -0.99
CA ASN A 719 21.93 -11.66 0.18
C ASN A 719 21.32 -13.06 0.32
N THR A 720 20.97 -13.38 1.56
CA THR A 720 20.24 -14.59 1.91
C THR A 720 18.98 -14.22 2.67
N VAL A 721 17.91 -14.94 2.40
CA VAL A 721 16.62 -14.84 3.07
C VAL A 721 16.38 -16.13 3.82
N LEU A 722 16.08 -16.00 5.11
CA LEU A 722 15.89 -17.11 6.03
C LEU A 722 14.49 -17.02 6.65
N PHE A 723 13.77 -18.12 6.61
CA PHE A 723 12.51 -18.28 7.34
C PHE A 723 12.60 -19.53 8.21
N ASP A 724 12.21 -19.41 9.46
CA ASP A 724 12.07 -20.56 10.34
C ASP A 724 10.79 -21.35 9.98
N LYS A 725 10.68 -22.56 10.50
CA LYS A 725 9.44 -23.34 10.41
C LYS A 725 8.31 -22.62 11.14
N GLN A 726 7.08 -22.71 10.62
CA GLN A 726 5.90 -22.28 11.34
C GLN A 726 5.12 -23.46 11.87
N ASN A 727 5.18 -23.66 13.19
CA ASN A 727 4.48 -24.69 13.93
C ASN A 727 3.56 -24.11 15.05
N ASN A 728 3.52 -22.77 15.21
CA ASN A 728 2.56 -22.08 16.07
C ASN A 728 1.31 -21.71 15.25
N THR A 729 0.65 -22.70 14.67
CA THR A 729 -0.48 -22.55 13.78
C THR A 729 -1.81 -22.46 14.54
N ALA A 730 -2.80 -21.81 13.95
CA ALA A 730 -4.18 -21.85 14.42
C ALA A 730 -4.82 -23.24 14.14
N PRO A 731 -5.94 -23.60 14.76
CA PRO A 731 -6.67 -24.81 14.42
C PRO A 731 -7.01 -24.87 12.92
N LEU A 732 -6.74 -26.01 12.29
CA LEU A 732 -6.93 -26.29 10.86
C LEU A 732 -5.95 -25.56 9.92
N GLU A 733 -4.98 -24.86 10.42
CA GLU A 733 -3.91 -24.25 9.64
C GLU A 733 -2.75 -25.25 9.47
N PHE A 734 -2.11 -25.27 8.28
CA PHE A 734 -1.00 -26.18 7.98
C PHE A 734 0.32 -25.63 8.52
N GLU A 735 1.12 -26.51 9.12
CA GLU A 735 2.52 -26.20 9.43
C GLU A 735 3.34 -26.08 8.13
N THR A 736 4.36 -25.24 8.14
CA THR A 736 5.27 -25.08 7.01
C THR A 736 6.74 -25.23 7.45
N PRO A 737 7.57 -25.92 6.64
CA PRO A 737 9.00 -26.02 6.91
C PRO A 737 9.70 -24.68 6.71
N GLY A 738 10.80 -24.49 7.46
CA GLY A 738 11.70 -23.37 7.24
C GLY A 738 12.52 -23.53 5.95
N TYR A 739 13.02 -22.39 5.45
CA TYR A 739 13.83 -22.37 4.23
C TYR A 739 14.89 -21.26 4.24
N VAL A 740 15.86 -21.43 3.33
CA VAL A 740 16.91 -20.44 3.04
C VAL A 740 17.04 -20.31 1.53
N THR A 741 17.04 -19.07 1.04
CA THR A 741 17.31 -18.74 -0.36
C THR A 741 18.47 -17.77 -0.47
N PHE A 742 19.17 -17.79 -1.61
CA PHE A 742 20.29 -16.91 -1.92
C PHE A 742 19.97 -16.11 -3.17
N ASN A 743 20.27 -14.80 -3.13
CA ASN A 743 20.01 -13.87 -4.20
C ASN A 743 21.26 -13.03 -4.49
N ALA A 744 21.38 -12.54 -5.73
CA ALA A 744 22.40 -11.60 -6.15
C ALA A 744 21.80 -10.53 -7.04
N GLU A 745 22.04 -9.28 -6.71
CA GLU A 745 21.51 -8.11 -7.43
C GLU A 745 22.69 -7.26 -7.91
N PHE A 746 22.64 -6.76 -9.14
CA PHE A 746 23.66 -5.91 -9.74
C PHE A 746 23.01 -4.68 -10.35
N GLY A 747 23.60 -3.51 -10.11
CA GLY A 747 23.17 -2.26 -10.71
C GLY A 747 24.35 -1.46 -11.22
N SER A 748 24.26 -0.93 -12.44
CA SER A 748 25.28 -0.01 -12.92
C SER A 748 25.11 1.38 -12.33
N SER A 749 26.17 2.16 -12.30
CA SER A 749 26.06 3.60 -12.18
C SER A 749 25.31 4.17 -13.38
N ARG A 750 24.90 5.42 -13.29
CA ARG A 750 24.24 6.12 -14.38
C ARG A 750 25.28 6.59 -15.40
N PHE A 751 25.19 6.08 -16.64
CA PHE A 751 26.08 6.45 -17.74
C PHE A 751 25.42 7.47 -18.65
N LYS A 752 26.24 8.36 -19.25
CA LYS A 752 25.78 9.38 -20.18
C LYS A 752 26.25 9.11 -21.60
N THR A 753 25.35 9.15 -22.58
CA THR A 753 25.65 9.09 -24.01
C THR A 753 24.86 10.15 -24.74
N GLY A 754 25.52 11.25 -25.16
CA GLY A 754 24.82 12.40 -25.69
C GLY A 754 23.88 13.03 -24.68
N PRO A 755 22.59 13.26 -25.03
CA PRO A 755 21.58 13.77 -24.11
C PRO A 755 20.94 12.67 -23.22
N VAL A 756 21.21 11.38 -23.48
CA VAL A 756 20.56 10.25 -22.85
C VAL A 756 21.43 9.71 -21.72
N PHE A 757 20.79 9.39 -20.60
CA PHE A 757 21.40 8.66 -19.50
C PHE A 757 20.83 7.24 -19.46
N PHE A 758 21.66 6.25 -19.15
CA PHE A 758 21.21 4.88 -19.01
C PHE A 758 21.77 4.20 -17.75
N GLN A 759 21.01 3.27 -17.22
CA GLN A 759 21.36 2.38 -16.12
C GLN A 759 20.90 0.96 -16.47
N VAL A 760 21.69 -0.02 -16.08
CA VAL A 760 21.35 -1.44 -16.24
C VAL A 760 21.30 -2.08 -14.86
N PHE A 761 20.25 -2.87 -14.65
CA PHE A 761 20.10 -3.71 -13.47
C PHE A 761 19.93 -5.16 -13.92
N ALA A 762 20.54 -6.09 -13.21
CA ALA A 762 20.40 -7.51 -13.44
C ALA A 762 20.56 -8.28 -12.13
N GLY A 763 20.06 -9.49 -12.08
CA GLY A 763 20.25 -10.29 -10.89
C GLY A 763 19.69 -11.70 -10.99
N PHE A 764 19.89 -12.42 -9.91
CA PHE A 764 19.39 -13.78 -9.71
C PHE A 764 18.64 -13.84 -8.38
N GLU A 765 17.45 -14.44 -8.39
CA GLU A 765 16.71 -14.82 -7.19
C GLU A 765 16.68 -16.35 -7.08
N ASN A 766 16.65 -16.84 -5.86
CA ASN A 766 16.66 -18.28 -5.56
C ASN A 766 17.74 -19.04 -6.36
N ILE A 767 19.00 -18.60 -6.27
CA ILE A 767 20.13 -19.07 -7.10
C ILE A 767 20.28 -20.60 -7.08
N LEU A 768 20.02 -21.22 -5.92
CA LEU A 768 20.15 -22.66 -5.73
C LEU A 768 18.90 -23.45 -6.16
N ASP A 769 17.90 -22.79 -6.73
CA ASP A 769 16.63 -23.40 -7.13
C ASP A 769 15.96 -24.17 -5.99
N LYS A 770 15.99 -23.60 -4.78
CA LYS A 770 15.44 -24.20 -3.58
C LYS A 770 13.93 -24.27 -3.68
N GLU A 771 13.36 -25.47 -3.50
CA GLU A 771 11.91 -25.61 -3.23
C GLU A 771 11.57 -25.06 -1.87
N TYR A 772 10.61 -24.16 -1.82
CA TYR A 772 10.10 -23.60 -0.58
C TYR A 772 8.64 -23.16 -0.70
N ARG A 773 7.99 -22.95 0.46
CA ARG A 773 6.60 -22.53 0.58
C ARG A 773 6.49 -21.37 1.56
N ASN A 774 5.79 -20.32 1.15
CA ASN A 774 5.48 -19.20 2.04
C ASN A 774 4.27 -19.56 2.90
N HIS A 775 4.42 -19.54 4.22
CA HIS A 775 3.32 -19.82 5.16
C HIS A 775 2.10 -18.91 4.94
N LEU A 776 2.30 -17.65 4.54
CA LEU A 776 1.24 -16.69 4.31
C LEU A 776 0.60 -16.77 2.91
N ALA A 777 0.98 -17.75 2.08
CA ALA A 777 0.34 -18.03 0.79
C ALA A 777 -0.79 -19.07 0.93
N THR A 778 -1.49 -19.08 2.06
CA THR A 778 -2.48 -20.11 2.42
C THR A 778 -3.93 -19.63 2.36
N ASN A 779 -4.20 -18.43 1.88
CA ASN A 779 -5.54 -17.84 1.88
C ASN A 779 -6.62 -18.71 1.21
N ARG A 780 -6.21 -19.63 0.33
CA ARG A 780 -7.10 -20.52 -0.44
C ARG A 780 -7.04 -21.98 0.02
N GLY A 781 -6.40 -22.24 1.17
CA GLY A 781 -6.31 -23.57 1.79
C GLY A 781 -5.14 -24.43 1.30
N GLY A 782 -4.58 -24.21 0.13
CA GLY A 782 -3.42 -24.92 -0.38
C GLY A 782 -2.16 -24.04 -0.35
N ILE A 783 -1.01 -24.60 0.05
CA ILE A 783 0.26 -23.91 -0.03
C ILE A 783 0.95 -24.37 -1.32
N VAL A 784 1.08 -23.47 -2.28
CA VAL A 784 1.81 -23.76 -3.52
C VAL A 784 3.31 -23.55 -3.33
N VAL A 785 4.11 -24.22 -4.18
CA VAL A 785 5.55 -24.00 -4.24
C VAL A 785 5.83 -22.63 -4.81
N GLU A 786 6.74 -21.90 -4.17
CA GLU A 786 7.16 -20.56 -4.57
C GLU A 786 8.05 -20.61 -5.84
N PRO A 787 8.24 -19.46 -6.54
CA PRO A 787 9.04 -19.40 -7.75
C PRO A 787 10.43 -20.00 -7.60
N GLY A 788 10.86 -20.72 -8.62
CA GLY A 788 12.22 -21.28 -8.75
C GLY A 788 13.26 -20.22 -9.07
N ARG A 789 14.42 -20.65 -9.57
CA ARG A 789 15.49 -19.75 -9.96
C ARG A 789 15.02 -18.76 -11.01
N ASN A 790 15.26 -17.46 -10.74
CA ASN A 790 14.94 -16.38 -11.65
C ASN A 790 16.22 -15.61 -12.03
N PHE A 791 16.46 -15.43 -13.33
CA PHE A 791 17.35 -14.39 -13.84
C PHE A 791 16.51 -13.23 -14.34
N TYR A 792 16.90 -12.01 -14.03
CA TYR A 792 16.23 -10.81 -14.55
C TYR A 792 17.22 -9.75 -15.03
N ALA A 793 16.76 -8.93 -15.95
CA ALA A 793 17.49 -7.76 -16.41
C ALA A 793 16.52 -6.58 -16.64
N LYS A 794 16.96 -5.36 -16.33
CA LYS A 794 16.23 -4.11 -16.59
C LYS A 794 17.15 -3.06 -17.18
N LEU A 795 16.61 -2.25 -18.07
CA LEU A 795 17.26 -1.09 -18.67
C LEU A 795 16.42 0.15 -18.35
N LYS A 796 17.04 1.18 -17.78
CA LYS A 796 16.46 2.51 -17.60
C LYS A 796 17.18 3.51 -18.49
N LEU A 797 16.39 4.31 -19.22
CA LEU A 797 16.86 5.41 -20.05
C LEU A 797 16.18 6.70 -19.57
N ASP A 798 16.94 7.78 -19.34
CA ASP A 798 16.40 9.11 -19.04
C ASP A 798 16.89 10.09 -20.11
N PHE A 799 16.04 10.97 -20.60
CA PHE A 799 16.35 11.93 -21.67
C PHE A 799 15.64 13.27 -21.52
#